data_dd38230d2864b84ad2e3806de9703961
#
_entry.id   dd38230d2864b84ad2e3806de9703961
#
_cell.length_a   1.000
_cell.length_b   1.000
_cell.length_c   1.000
_cell.angle_alpha   90.00
_cell.angle_beta   90.00
_cell.angle_gamma   90.00
#
_symmetry.space_group_name_H-M   'P 1'
#
loop_
_entity.id
_entity.type
_entity.pdbx_description
1 polymer ?
#
loop_
_entity_poly.entity_id
_entity_poly.type
_entity_poly.pdbx_seq_one_letter_code
_entity_poly.pdbx_strand_id
1 'polypeptide(L)'
;MEQYDVTGMSCAACSARVEKAVGKVKGVTSCSVSLLTNSMGVDGTASPQDIISAVEKAGYGARLKGAKTENNDTDGGSLRDTETPGLRKRLIASLVFLVILMYFSMGHMMWGFPLPSWFDGNHVAMGLVQLLLSAIIMVINGKFFINGFKGFINRSPNMDTLVALGSGASFVWSVYALFMMTDAQLHQNADAVMMYMDEFYFESAAMILTLITVGKLLEARSKGKTTDALKGLVSLAPKTANVIRNGTEHTVPAKEVMKGDIFVVRPGESIPVDAVVTDGESTVNESALTGESIPVDKTVGDNVSAATINQTGFITCRATRVGEDTTLSQIIKMVSDAAATKAPVAKIADKVSGIFVPTVIAIAVVTTIVWLLLGQDFAYALARGISVLVISCPCALGLATPVAIMVGNGVGAKNGILFKTAVSLEQTGKTQIAVLDKTGTVTAGEPVVTDIIPAEDVTENELLSLALSLEAKSEHPLAKAINVYGSEHKIPSVAVDNFKALSGNGLTAAIGNDTLYGGSLKFIGEKIAVGDRIKSEADRLSGEGKTPLLFCKNNRMLGMIAVADTIKSDSPDAVKQLRNMGIRVIMLTGDNERTAKAVAKKAGIDEVIAGVLPDGKEAVIRSLKAQGKVAMIGDGINDAPALTAADTGIAIGAGTDVAIDAADVVLMKSRLTDVPAAIRLSRSSLRNIHENLFWAFIYNVIGIPLAAGVFIPLGLTLNPMFGAAAMSLSSFCVVSNALRLNFCRLYSTKHDRKAKPMNNNAIQPSDTAKITKTIKIKGMMCEKCEHHVKTALEAIPQVASAVASHTDGIAVAELSGEVHDKQLKKAVENSGYKVISIK
;
A
#
# COMPACT_ATOMS: atom_id res chain seq x y z
N MET A 1 -14.50 -2.71 1.29
CA MET A 1 -14.47 -1.38 2.00
C MET A 1 -15.40 -0.42 1.28
N GLU A 2 -16.44 0.11 1.96
CA GLU A 2 -17.29 1.18 1.43
C GLU A 2 -16.61 2.54 1.59
N GLN A 3 -16.72 3.41 0.59
CA GLN A 3 -16.14 4.75 0.63
C GLN A 3 -17.22 5.83 0.77
N TYR A 4 -16.91 6.83 1.61
CA TYR A 4 -17.76 7.99 1.85
C TYR A 4 -16.95 9.28 1.64
N ASP A 5 -17.56 10.30 1.05
CA ASP A 5 -17.04 11.66 1.05
C ASP A 5 -17.41 12.31 2.38
N VAL A 6 -16.44 12.90 3.08
CA VAL A 6 -16.65 13.55 4.39
C VAL A 6 -16.31 15.03 4.28
N THR A 7 -17.22 15.89 4.67
CA THR A 7 -17.08 17.34 4.58
C THR A 7 -16.95 18.01 5.95
N GLY A 8 -16.27 19.16 6.02
CA GLY A 8 -16.11 19.94 7.25
C GLY A 8 -14.89 19.59 8.10
N MET A 9 -14.06 18.64 7.68
CA MET A 9 -12.80 18.32 8.36
C MET A 9 -11.71 19.33 8.01
N SER A 10 -11.01 19.86 9.02
CA SER A 10 -9.94 20.86 8.82
C SER A 10 -8.58 20.43 9.38
N CYS A 11 -8.52 19.36 10.18
CA CYS A 11 -7.29 18.92 10.85
C CYS A 11 -7.37 17.43 11.27
N ALA A 12 -6.21 16.86 11.67
CA ALA A 12 -6.09 15.47 12.12
C ALA A 12 -7.01 15.12 13.31
N ALA A 13 -7.24 16.06 14.24
CA ALA A 13 -8.16 15.84 15.35
C ALA A 13 -9.62 15.66 14.87
N CYS A 14 -9.99 16.31 13.76
CA CYS A 14 -11.31 16.16 13.14
C CYS A 14 -11.47 14.74 12.58
N SER A 15 -10.47 14.25 11.84
CA SER A 15 -10.51 12.89 11.27
C SER A 15 -10.55 11.82 12.35
N ALA A 16 -9.76 11.95 13.40
CA ALA A 16 -9.76 11.03 14.54
C ALA A 16 -11.13 10.99 15.26
N ARG A 17 -11.83 12.13 15.33
CA ARG A 17 -13.15 12.20 15.91
C ARG A 17 -14.20 11.47 15.07
N VAL A 18 -14.18 11.64 13.75
CA VAL A 18 -15.06 10.93 12.82
C VAL A 18 -14.82 9.43 12.94
N GLU A 19 -13.56 8.97 12.93
CA GLU A 19 -13.21 7.57 13.13
C GLU A 19 -13.75 7.00 14.43
N LYS A 20 -13.60 7.75 15.53
CA LYS A 20 -14.11 7.33 16.85
C LYS A 20 -15.64 7.28 16.90
N ALA A 21 -16.32 8.14 16.17
CA ALA A 21 -17.79 8.17 16.12
C ALA A 21 -18.32 7.00 15.30
N VAL A 22 -17.77 6.76 14.11
CA VAL A 22 -18.16 5.68 13.22
C VAL A 22 -17.74 4.31 13.76
N GLY A 23 -16.58 4.20 14.38
CA GLY A 23 -16.13 2.95 15.03
C GLY A 23 -16.98 2.48 16.23
N LYS A 24 -17.91 3.32 16.70
CA LYS A 24 -18.90 2.92 17.71
C LYS A 24 -20.21 2.41 17.12
N VAL A 25 -20.40 2.52 15.82
CA VAL A 25 -21.61 2.04 15.14
C VAL A 25 -21.57 0.51 15.12
N LYS A 26 -22.68 -0.11 15.52
CA LYS A 26 -22.77 -1.57 15.55
C LYS A 26 -22.65 -2.14 14.13
N GLY A 27 -21.74 -3.08 13.94
CA GLY A 27 -21.48 -3.70 12.65
C GLY A 27 -20.28 -3.11 11.89
N VAL A 28 -19.64 -2.03 12.38
CA VAL A 28 -18.39 -1.51 11.83
C VAL A 28 -17.21 -2.30 12.40
N THR A 29 -16.43 -2.92 11.53
CA THR A 29 -15.22 -3.67 11.88
C THR A 29 -14.00 -2.77 11.85
N SER A 30 -13.89 -1.92 10.83
CA SER A 30 -12.83 -0.92 10.72
C SER A 30 -13.34 0.39 10.10
N CYS A 31 -12.74 1.50 10.50
CA CYS A 31 -13.01 2.81 9.92
C CYS A 31 -11.68 3.57 9.79
N SER A 32 -11.44 4.14 8.63
CA SER A 32 -10.28 4.98 8.35
C SER A 32 -10.71 6.25 7.64
N VAL A 33 -10.26 7.41 8.12
CA VAL A 33 -10.64 8.72 7.56
C VAL A 33 -9.41 9.43 7.02
N SER A 34 -9.43 9.77 5.75
CA SER A 34 -8.36 10.52 5.08
C SER A 34 -8.69 12.01 5.02
N LEU A 35 -7.90 12.83 5.71
CA LEU A 35 -8.00 14.29 5.65
C LEU A 35 -7.55 14.83 4.28
N LEU A 36 -6.70 14.09 3.58
CA LEU A 36 -6.12 14.51 2.31
C LEU A 36 -7.13 14.42 1.16
N THR A 37 -7.87 13.33 1.11
CA THR A 37 -8.90 13.07 0.08
C THR A 37 -10.31 13.47 0.53
N ASN A 38 -10.47 13.94 1.78
CA ASN A 38 -11.75 14.19 2.41
C ASN A 38 -12.70 12.98 2.30
N SER A 39 -12.13 11.77 2.40
CA SER A 39 -12.86 10.52 2.28
C SER A 39 -12.73 9.65 3.53
N MET A 40 -13.65 8.72 3.68
CA MET A 40 -13.68 7.74 4.75
C MET A 40 -13.93 6.35 4.15
N GLY A 41 -13.10 5.38 4.52
CA GLY A 41 -13.32 3.97 4.22
C GLY A 41 -13.86 3.24 5.45
N VAL A 42 -14.91 2.48 5.27
CA VAL A 42 -15.54 1.68 6.34
C VAL A 42 -15.67 0.24 5.91
N ASP A 43 -15.23 -0.68 6.77
CA ASP A 43 -15.48 -2.11 6.63
C ASP A 43 -16.47 -2.56 7.70
N GLY A 44 -17.36 -3.44 7.31
CA GLY A 44 -18.36 -3.99 8.23
C GLY A 44 -19.70 -4.25 7.55
N THR A 45 -20.70 -4.53 8.37
CA THR A 45 -22.09 -4.82 7.96
C THR A 45 -23.08 -3.71 8.35
N ALA A 46 -22.57 -2.56 8.83
CA ALA A 46 -23.40 -1.42 9.23
C ALA A 46 -24.08 -0.78 8.01
N SER A 47 -25.30 -0.27 8.20
CA SER A 47 -26.01 0.42 7.09
C SER A 47 -25.35 1.77 6.76
N PRO A 48 -25.32 2.18 5.46
CA PRO A 48 -24.81 3.48 5.08
C PRO A 48 -25.45 4.65 5.82
N GLN A 49 -26.72 4.55 6.14
CA GLN A 49 -27.47 5.59 6.84
C GLN A 49 -27.04 5.75 8.31
N ASP A 50 -26.73 4.64 9.00
CA ASP A 50 -26.22 4.68 10.38
C ASP A 50 -24.83 5.31 10.43
N ILE A 51 -23.98 4.99 9.42
CA ILE A 51 -22.65 5.57 9.27
C ILE A 51 -22.74 7.08 9.03
N ILE A 52 -23.58 7.54 8.09
CA ILE A 52 -23.79 8.96 7.80
C ILE A 52 -24.31 9.68 9.04
N SER A 53 -25.33 9.13 9.73
CA SER A 53 -25.88 9.72 10.96
C SER A 53 -24.84 9.85 12.07
N ALA A 54 -23.92 8.88 12.20
CA ALA A 54 -22.84 8.95 13.20
C ALA A 54 -21.85 10.09 12.87
N VAL A 55 -21.54 10.31 11.60
CA VAL A 55 -20.68 11.42 11.15
C VAL A 55 -21.36 12.77 11.39
N GLU A 56 -22.66 12.88 11.09
CA GLU A 56 -23.44 14.10 11.32
C GLU A 56 -23.55 14.44 12.81
N LYS A 57 -23.79 13.45 13.66
CA LYS A 57 -23.77 13.63 15.13
C LYS A 57 -22.40 14.06 15.64
N ALA A 58 -21.32 13.68 14.96
CA ALA A 58 -19.98 14.17 15.28
C ALA A 58 -19.73 15.62 14.80
N GLY A 59 -20.66 16.22 14.04
CA GLY A 59 -20.60 17.61 13.57
C GLY A 59 -20.01 17.78 12.18
N TYR A 60 -19.95 16.73 11.37
CA TYR A 60 -19.39 16.70 10.01
C TYR A 60 -20.45 16.19 9.02
N GLY A 61 -20.29 16.48 7.73
CA GLY A 61 -21.15 15.91 6.69
C GLY A 61 -20.55 14.63 6.10
N ALA A 62 -21.39 13.66 5.73
CA ALA A 62 -20.95 12.46 5.01
C ALA A 62 -21.94 12.10 3.89
N ARG A 63 -21.40 11.51 2.82
CA ARG A 63 -22.17 10.99 1.69
C ARG A 63 -21.49 9.74 1.14
N LEU A 64 -22.27 8.71 0.79
CA LEU A 64 -21.75 7.51 0.13
C LEU A 64 -21.19 7.86 -1.24
N LYS A 65 -19.98 7.45 -1.52
CA LYS A 65 -19.32 7.67 -2.82
C LYS A 65 -19.93 6.72 -3.85
N GLY A 66 -20.42 7.26 -4.97
CA GLY A 66 -21.09 6.46 -6.02
C GLY A 66 -22.62 6.43 -5.96
N ALA A 67 -23.28 7.06 -4.98
CA ALA A 67 -24.73 7.25 -5.00
C ALA A 67 -25.14 8.18 -6.15
N LYS A 68 -25.90 7.68 -7.10
CA LYS A 68 -26.41 8.42 -8.27
C LYS A 68 -27.24 9.64 -7.79
N THR A 69 -26.73 10.82 -8.01
CA THR A 69 -27.54 12.05 -8.04
C THR A 69 -27.80 12.40 -9.51
N GLU A 70 -29.05 12.62 -9.86
CA GLU A 70 -29.55 12.91 -11.23
C GLU A 70 -29.09 14.27 -11.81
N ASN A 71 -27.97 14.82 -11.38
CA ASN A 71 -27.43 16.02 -12.00
C ASN A 71 -25.99 15.77 -12.48
N ASN A 72 -25.87 15.71 -13.82
CA ASN A 72 -24.69 15.82 -14.65
C ASN A 72 -23.42 16.30 -13.93
N ASP A 73 -22.53 15.36 -13.53
CA ASP A 73 -21.06 15.55 -13.55
C ASP A 73 -20.40 14.25 -13.08
N THR A 74 -20.35 13.23 -13.94
CA THR A 74 -19.69 11.92 -13.67
C THR A 74 -18.28 11.85 -14.27
N ASP A 75 -17.55 12.95 -14.31
CA ASP A 75 -16.15 12.94 -14.71
C ASP A 75 -15.28 13.59 -13.63
N GLY A 76 -14.62 12.74 -12.80
CA GLY A 76 -13.53 13.19 -11.91
C GLY A 76 -13.90 14.21 -10.83
N GLY A 77 -15.17 14.41 -10.52
CA GLY A 77 -15.64 15.49 -9.63
C GLY A 77 -15.06 15.47 -8.20
N SER A 78 -14.73 14.30 -7.67
CA SER A 78 -14.15 14.17 -6.32
C SER A 78 -12.66 14.59 -6.24
N LEU A 79 -11.98 14.74 -7.37
CA LEU A 79 -10.56 15.14 -7.44
C LEU A 79 -10.37 16.59 -7.88
N ARG A 80 -11.46 17.34 -8.18
CA ARG A 80 -11.37 18.75 -8.49
C ARG A 80 -11.05 19.56 -7.24
N ASP A 81 -10.07 20.43 -7.36
CA ASP A 81 -9.68 21.36 -6.30
C ASP A 81 -10.73 22.49 -6.19
N THR A 82 -11.68 22.30 -5.29
CA THR A 82 -12.74 23.27 -4.99
C THR A 82 -12.36 24.26 -3.88
N GLU A 83 -11.33 23.96 -3.08
CA GLU A 83 -10.92 24.76 -1.94
C GLU A 83 -9.99 25.92 -2.32
N THR A 84 -9.01 25.67 -3.20
CA THR A 84 -7.99 26.66 -3.60
C THR A 84 -8.57 27.96 -4.16
N PRO A 85 -9.60 27.97 -5.05
CA PRO A 85 -10.15 29.20 -5.57
C PRO A 85 -10.82 30.06 -4.49
N GLY A 86 -11.53 29.42 -3.55
CA GLY A 86 -12.15 30.10 -2.42
C GLY A 86 -11.14 30.71 -1.44
N LEU A 87 -10.10 29.94 -1.08
CA LEU A 87 -9.00 30.40 -0.23
C LEU A 87 -8.22 31.55 -0.87
N ARG A 88 -7.97 31.47 -2.20
CA ARG A 88 -7.29 32.54 -2.94
C ARG A 88 -8.06 33.86 -2.90
N LYS A 89 -9.39 33.84 -3.12
CA LYS A 89 -10.25 35.04 -3.04
C LYS A 89 -10.21 35.64 -1.63
N ARG A 90 -10.35 34.80 -0.60
CA ARG A 90 -10.30 35.23 0.81
C ARG A 90 -8.93 35.84 1.15
N LEU A 91 -7.84 35.22 0.72
CA LEU A 91 -6.50 35.71 0.97
C LEU A 91 -6.26 37.07 0.31
N ILE A 92 -6.64 37.23 -0.96
CA ILE A 92 -6.49 38.52 -1.66
C ILE A 92 -7.28 39.61 -0.94
N ALA A 93 -8.54 39.35 -0.56
CA ALA A 93 -9.35 40.30 0.17
C ALA A 93 -8.72 40.65 1.52
N SER A 94 -8.29 39.66 2.32
CA SER A 94 -7.62 39.90 3.59
C SER A 94 -6.32 40.69 3.44
N LEU A 95 -5.53 40.41 2.38
CA LEU A 95 -4.25 41.08 2.13
C LEU A 95 -4.44 42.58 1.81
N VAL A 96 -5.46 42.93 1.02
CA VAL A 96 -5.77 44.33 0.70
C VAL A 96 -6.05 45.11 1.98
N PHE A 97 -6.93 44.62 2.82
CA PHE A 97 -7.27 45.32 4.09
C PHE A 97 -6.11 45.27 5.08
N LEU A 98 -5.32 44.22 5.11
CA LEU A 98 -4.14 44.09 5.96
C LEU A 98 -3.04 45.11 5.59
N VAL A 99 -2.77 45.33 4.29
CA VAL A 99 -1.79 46.32 3.84
C VAL A 99 -2.22 47.73 4.26
N ILE A 100 -3.51 48.04 4.16
CA ILE A 100 -4.05 49.33 4.62
C ILE A 100 -3.90 49.43 6.16
N LEU A 101 -4.24 48.37 6.90
CA LEU A 101 -4.10 48.35 8.36
C LEU A 101 -2.64 48.57 8.77
N MET A 102 -1.68 47.86 8.12
CA MET A 102 -0.25 48.01 8.40
C MET A 102 0.27 49.41 8.05
N TYR A 103 -0.29 50.09 7.07
CA TYR A 103 0.05 51.48 6.76
C TYR A 103 -0.30 52.43 7.93
N PHE A 104 -1.48 52.20 8.53
CA PHE A 104 -1.93 53.01 9.69
C PHE A 104 -1.20 52.65 11.00
N SER A 105 -0.96 51.33 11.26
CA SER A 105 -0.34 50.90 12.52
C SER A 105 1.16 51.09 12.50
N MET A 106 1.88 50.38 11.61
CA MET A 106 3.35 50.44 11.59
C MET A 106 3.89 51.55 10.68
N GLY A 107 3.26 51.79 9.53
CA GLY A 107 3.76 52.73 8.55
C GLY A 107 3.83 54.16 9.09
N HIS A 108 2.76 54.63 9.71
CA HIS A 108 2.72 55.97 10.30
C HIS A 108 3.49 56.06 11.62
N MET A 109 3.27 55.10 12.55
CA MET A 109 3.88 55.14 13.88
C MET A 109 5.39 54.88 13.89
N MET A 110 5.91 53.94 13.06
CA MET A 110 7.34 53.58 13.06
C MET A 110 8.15 54.34 11.99
N TRP A 111 7.55 54.58 10.84
CA TRP A 111 8.24 55.18 9.68
C TRP A 111 7.75 56.58 9.28
N GLY A 112 6.78 57.16 10.01
CA GLY A 112 6.27 58.49 9.77
C GLY A 112 5.57 58.65 8.42
N PHE A 113 4.91 57.62 7.91
CA PHE A 113 4.19 57.73 6.64
C PHE A 113 3.09 58.80 6.74
N PRO A 114 2.91 59.63 5.67
CA PRO A 114 1.95 60.76 5.71
C PRO A 114 0.53 60.24 5.85
N LEU A 115 -0.22 60.85 6.79
CA LEU A 115 -1.65 60.68 6.91
C LEU A 115 -2.34 62.05 6.67
N PRO A 116 -3.65 62.08 6.39
CA PRO A 116 -4.39 63.31 6.31
C PRO A 116 -4.33 64.04 7.68
N SER A 117 -4.25 65.40 7.65
CA SER A 117 -4.03 66.26 8.83
C SER A 117 -5.03 66.05 9.96
N TRP A 118 -6.21 65.55 9.69
CA TRP A 118 -7.26 65.26 10.70
C TRP A 118 -6.94 64.05 11.60
N PHE A 119 -5.89 63.28 11.27
CA PHE A 119 -5.32 62.25 12.12
C PHE A 119 -4.23 62.77 13.05
N ASP A 120 -3.68 63.95 12.78
CA ASP A 120 -2.58 64.48 13.58
C ASP A 120 -3.03 64.72 15.03
N GLY A 121 -2.44 63.97 15.98
CA GLY A 121 -2.82 64.00 17.39
C GLY A 121 -4.18 63.32 17.72
N ASN A 122 -4.88 62.77 16.71
CA ASN A 122 -6.16 62.08 16.92
C ASN A 122 -5.98 60.57 17.01
N HIS A 123 -5.42 60.12 18.14
CA HIS A 123 -5.13 58.71 18.40
C HIS A 123 -6.39 57.83 18.42
N VAL A 124 -7.53 58.39 18.85
CA VAL A 124 -8.83 57.68 18.84
C VAL A 124 -9.27 57.37 17.42
N ALA A 125 -9.16 58.29 16.47
CA ALA A 125 -9.50 58.05 15.09
C ALA A 125 -8.61 56.95 14.47
N MET A 126 -7.32 56.93 14.80
CA MET A 126 -6.39 55.87 14.37
C MET A 126 -6.80 54.50 14.92
N GLY A 127 -7.17 54.44 16.21
CA GLY A 127 -7.65 53.21 16.83
C GLY A 127 -8.97 52.70 16.19
N LEU A 128 -9.90 53.60 15.88
CA LEU A 128 -11.15 53.26 15.18
C LEU A 128 -10.95 52.71 13.78
N VAL A 129 -10.00 53.26 12.99
CA VAL A 129 -9.66 52.73 11.66
C VAL A 129 -9.08 51.33 11.79
N GLN A 130 -8.16 51.09 12.74
CA GLN A 130 -7.58 49.79 12.99
C GLN A 130 -8.66 48.78 13.43
N LEU A 131 -9.59 49.16 14.29
CA LEU A 131 -10.74 48.34 14.70
C LEU A 131 -11.60 47.93 13.49
N LEU A 132 -11.99 48.87 12.63
CA LEU A 132 -12.83 48.59 11.46
C LEU A 132 -12.14 47.67 10.47
N LEU A 133 -10.84 47.92 10.14
CA LEU A 133 -10.10 47.11 9.19
C LEU A 133 -9.87 45.70 9.72
N SER A 134 -9.52 45.55 10.99
CA SER A 134 -9.32 44.22 11.61
C SER A 134 -10.66 43.46 11.71
N ALA A 135 -11.79 44.14 12.06
CA ALA A 135 -13.11 43.50 12.05
C ALA A 135 -13.51 43.02 10.66
N ILE A 136 -13.25 43.78 9.59
CA ILE A 136 -13.50 43.32 8.21
C ILE A 136 -12.69 42.05 7.91
N ILE A 137 -11.40 41.96 8.27
CA ILE A 137 -10.55 40.79 8.06
C ILE A 137 -11.09 39.60 8.89
N MET A 138 -11.56 39.81 10.09
CA MET A 138 -12.20 38.80 10.95
C MET A 138 -13.47 38.25 10.30
N VAL A 139 -14.32 39.07 9.71
CA VAL A 139 -15.54 38.67 9.01
C VAL A 139 -15.21 37.86 7.75
N ILE A 140 -14.24 38.33 6.94
CA ILE A 140 -13.74 37.56 5.76
C ILE A 140 -13.28 36.15 6.17
N ASN A 141 -12.67 36.04 7.35
CA ASN A 141 -12.12 34.78 7.88
C ASN A 141 -13.05 34.15 8.95
N GLY A 142 -14.32 34.51 9.00
CA GLY A 142 -15.31 34.08 10.00
C GLY A 142 -15.45 32.55 10.16
N LYS A 143 -15.08 31.77 9.13
CA LYS A 143 -15.09 30.31 9.19
C LYS A 143 -14.17 29.76 10.31
N PHE A 144 -13.06 30.42 10.62
CA PHE A 144 -12.17 30.00 11.72
C PHE A 144 -12.89 30.10 13.07
N PHE A 145 -13.64 31.19 13.29
CA PHE A 145 -14.39 31.40 14.53
C PHE A 145 -15.54 30.40 14.65
N ILE A 146 -16.31 30.20 13.58
CA ILE A 146 -17.44 29.25 13.57
C ILE A 146 -16.96 27.83 13.87
N ASN A 147 -15.92 27.37 13.18
CA ASN A 147 -15.39 26.03 13.36
C ASN A 147 -14.67 25.87 14.71
N GLY A 148 -13.94 26.91 15.13
CA GLY A 148 -13.25 26.93 16.41
C GLY A 148 -14.21 26.85 17.59
N PHE A 149 -15.30 27.63 17.57
CA PHE A 149 -16.31 27.62 18.58
C PHE A 149 -17.11 26.30 18.64
N LYS A 150 -17.48 25.74 17.45
CA LYS A 150 -18.08 24.41 17.38
C LYS A 150 -17.17 23.35 17.99
N GLY A 151 -15.85 23.42 17.71
CA GLY A 151 -14.86 22.52 18.30
C GLY A 151 -14.79 22.63 19.81
N PHE A 152 -14.84 23.83 20.35
CA PHE A 152 -14.82 24.09 21.78
C PHE A 152 -16.09 23.55 22.48
N ILE A 153 -17.31 23.88 21.99
CA ILE A 153 -18.56 23.38 22.53
C ILE A 153 -18.62 21.87 22.53
N ASN A 154 -18.17 21.26 21.45
CA ASN A 154 -18.14 19.81 21.29
C ASN A 154 -17.01 19.11 22.07
N ARG A 155 -16.30 19.79 22.98
CA ARG A 155 -15.16 19.27 23.77
C ARG A 155 -14.08 18.62 22.91
N SER A 156 -13.87 19.16 21.73
CA SER A 156 -12.87 18.69 20.77
C SER A 156 -12.18 19.90 20.13
N PRO A 157 -11.42 20.70 20.94
CA PRO A 157 -10.71 21.85 20.41
C PRO A 157 -9.76 21.43 19.30
N ASN A 158 -9.77 22.21 18.23
CA ASN A 158 -9.00 21.97 17.02
C ASN A 158 -8.11 23.17 16.68
N MET A 159 -7.42 23.12 15.54
CA MET A 159 -6.60 24.22 15.07
C MET A 159 -7.38 25.54 14.97
N ASP A 160 -8.59 25.49 14.41
CA ASP A 160 -9.43 26.68 14.24
C ASP A 160 -9.80 27.30 15.61
N THR A 161 -9.88 26.46 16.69
CA THR A 161 -10.08 26.92 18.07
C THR A 161 -8.89 27.75 18.56
N LEU A 162 -7.64 27.31 18.31
CA LEU A 162 -6.43 28.05 18.73
C LEU A 162 -6.36 29.40 18.02
N VAL A 163 -6.64 29.42 16.72
CA VAL A 163 -6.66 30.63 15.90
C VAL A 163 -7.73 31.59 16.36
N ALA A 164 -8.96 31.08 16.60
CA ALA A 164 -10.07 31.89 17.06
C ALA A 164 -9.81 32.49 18.45
N LEU A 165 -9.21 31.71 19.37
CA LEU A 165 -8.83 32.21 20.70
C LEU A 165 -7.74 33.28 20.63
N GLY A 166 -6.65 33.02 19.86
CA GLY A 166 -5.54 33.96 19.74
C GLY A 166 -5.95 35.28 19.08
N SER A 167 -6.61 35.20 17.90
CA SER A 167 -7.07 36.38 17.17
C SER A 167 -8.21 37.10 17.93
N GLY A 168 -9.16 36.35 18.52
CA GLY A 168 -10.25 36.93 19.31
C GLY A 168 -9.78 37.63 20.57
N ALA A 169 -8.85 37.05 21.34
CA ALA A 169 -8.27 37.67 22.54
C ALA A 169 -7.52 38.96 22.18
N SER A 170 -6.74 38.97 21.10
CA SER A 170 -6.06 40.17 20.60
C SER A 170 -7.04 41.29 20.27
N PHE A 171 -8.12 40.95 19.56
CA PHE A 171 -9.14 41.89 19.15
C PHE A 171 -9.91 42.45 20.37
N VAL A 172 -10.37 41.58 21.27
CA VAL A 172 -11.13 42.01 22.48
C VAL A 172 -10.29 42.88 23.39
N TRP A 173 -9.01 42.54 23.60
CA TRP A 173 -8.12 43.39 24.36
C TRP A 173 -7.90 44.76 23.73
N SER A 174 -7.68 44.82 22.42
CA SER A 174 -7.50 46.08 21.70
C SER A 174 -8.77 46.96 21.76
N VAL A 175 -9.96 46.34 21.75
CA VAL A 175 -11.21 47.08 21.97
C VAL A 175 -11.25 47.66 23.39
N TYR A 176 -10.88 46.87 24.41
CA TYR A 176 -10.79 47.39 25.79
C TYR A 176 -9.80 48.55 25.91
N ALA A 177 -8.59 48.39 25.35
CA ALA A 177 -7.57 49.44 25.35
C ALA A 177 -8.05 50.70 24.62
N LEU A 178 -8.81 50.58 23.53
CA LEU A 178 -9.42 51.71 22.82
C LEU A 178 -10.46 52.45 23.70
N PHE A 179 -11.30 51.74 24.45
CA PHE A 179 -12.23 52.35 25.38
C PHE A 179 -11.50 53.08 26.51
N MET A 180 -10.46 52.44 27.09
CA MET A 180 -9.66 53.10 28.14
C MET A 180 -8.88 54.31 27.60
N MET A 181 -8.43 54.25 26.32
CA MET A 181 -7.79 55.38 25.68
C MET A 181 -8.79 56.56 25.47
N THR A 182 -10.05 56.29 25.15
CA THR A 182 -11.07 57.36 25.06
C THR A 182 -11.31 58.04 26.41
N ASP A 183 -11.30 57.28 27.52
CA ASP A 183 -11.41 57.82 28.87
C ASP A 183 -10.18 58.69 29.26
N ALA A 184 -8.98 58.19 28.96
CA ALA A 184 -7.71 58.93 29.16
C ALA A 184 -7.69 60.21 28.33
N GLN A 185 -8.19 60.22 27.09
CA GLN A 185 -8.32 61.41 26.24
C GLN A 185 -9.26 62.44 26.88
N LEU A 186 -10.41 61.98 27.41
CA LEU A 186 -11.38 62.85 28.09
C LEU A 186 -10.76 63.57 29.29
N HIS A 187 -9.87 62.86 30.07
CA HIS A 187 -9.18 63.40 31.21
C HIS A 187 -7.84 64.10 30.88
N GLN A 188 -7.58 64.34 29.61
CA GLN A 188 -6.35 65.00 29.08
C GLN A 188 -5.05 64.36 29.58
N ASN A 189 -5.01 63.06 29.83
CA ASN A 189 -3.86 62.31 30.27
C ASN A 189 -3.11 61.73 29.05
N ALA A 190 -2.17 62.55 28.54
CA ALA A 190 -1.44 62.17 27.29
C ALA A 190 -0.58 60.88 27.45
N ASP A 191 0.01 60.66 28.63
CA ASP A 191 0.84 59.48 28.92
C ASP A 191 0.00 58.20 28.91
N ALA A 192 -1.21 58.23 29.46
CA ALA A 192 -2.15 57.13 29.46
C ALA A 192 -2.68 56.86 28.05
N VAL A 193 -2.90 57.88 27.24
CA VAL A 193 -3.32 57.75 25.84
C VAL A 193 -2.24 56.97 25.04
N MET A 194 -0.98 57.36 25.19
CA MET A 194 0.15 56.69 24.50
C MET A 194 0.31 55.28 25.00
N MET A 195 0.23 55.00 26.29
CA MET A 195 0.28 53.66 26.88
C MET A 195 -0.75 52.72 26.29
N TYR A 196 -2.03 53.13 26.23
CA TYR A 196 -3.10 52.30 25.65
C TYR A 196 -2.98 52.15 24.13
N MET A 197 -2.40 53.12 23.44
CA MET A 197 -2.12 53.04 22.01
C MET A 197 -1.09 51.99 21.69
N ASP A 198 -0.01 51.85 22.51
CA ASP A 198 1.04 50.82 22.38
C ASP A 198 0.50 49.42 22.70
N GLU A 199 -0.64 49.34 23.42
CA GLU A 199 -1.32 48.05 23.72
C GLU A 199 -2.27 47.54 22.63
N PHE A 200 -2.34 48.19 21.47
CA PHE A 200 -3.20 47.73 20.39
C PHE A 200 -2.58 46.48 19.70
N TYR A 201 -3.39 45.42 19.64
CA TYR A 201 -3.08 44.16 18.94
C TYR A 201 -4.05 43.92 17.77
N PHE A 202 -4.73 44.94 17.21
CA PHE A 202 -5.61 44.85 16.05
C PHE A 202 -4.87 44.29 14.85
N GLU A 203 -3.66 44.76 14.62
CA GLU A 203 -2.80 44.25 13.53
C GLU A 203 -2.42 42.76 13.73
N SER A 204 -2.12 42.36 14.99
CA SER A 204 -1.80 40.99 15.35
C SER A 204 -2.99 40.07 15.09
N ALA A 205 -4.20 40.47 15.47
CA ALA A 205 -5.45 39.74 15.20
C ALA A 205 -5.65 39.51 13.69
N ALA A 206 -5.48 40.54 12.88
CA ALA A 206 -5.63 40.50 11.43
C ALA A 206 -4.51 39.69 10.73
N MET A 207 -3.25 39.87 11.19
CA MET A 207 -2.07 39.21 10.64
C MET A 207 -2.13 37.69 10.89
N ILE A 208 -2.50 37.24 12.10
CA ILE A 208 -2.68 35.81 12.43
C ILE A 208 -3.63 35.16 11.42
N LEU A 209 -4.82 35.75 11.21
CA LEU A 209 -5.82 35.19 10.28
C LEU A 209 -5.32 35.15 8.84
N THR A 210 -4.62 36.20 8.40
CA THR A 210 -4.12 36.28 7.03
C THR A 210 -2.99 35.30 6.78
N LEU A 211 -1.99 35.22 7.68
CA LEU A 211 -0.88 34.28 7.57
C LEU A 211 -1.34 32.82 7.62
N ILE A 212 -2.30 32.50 8.49
CA ILE A 212 -2.89 31.16 8.52
C ILE A 212 -3.64 30.84 7.23
N THR A 213 -4.31 31.84 6.63
CA THR A 213 -4.96 31.67 5.32
C THR A 213 -3.92 31.44 4.21
N VAL A 214 -2.73 32.07 4.27
CA VAL A 214 -1.58 31.75 3.38
C VAL A 214 -1.17 30.27 3.59
N GLY A 215 -0.97 29.85 4.82
CA GLY A 215 -0.63 28.47 5.15
C GLY A 215 -1.63 27.46 4.59
N LYS A 216 -2.92 27.72 4.76
CA LYS A 216 -4.00 26.88 4.21
C LYS A 216 -4.06 26.89 2.69
N LEU A 217 -3.76 27.99 2.03
CA LEU A 217 -3.67 28.07 0.57
C LEU A 217 -2.49 27.23 0.04
N LEU A 218 -1.32 27.32 0.69
CA LEU A 218 -0.17 26.51 0.35
C LEU A 218 -0.45 25.01 0.56
N GLU A 219 -1.14 24.68 1.65
CA GLU A 219 -1.60 23.33 1.97
C GLU A 219 -2.54 22.80 0.86
N ALA A 220 -3.58 23.55 0.49
CA ALA A 220 -4.55 23.16 -0.53
C ALA A 220 -3.88 22.94 -1.91
N ARG A 221 -2.99 23.86 -2.34
CA ARG A 221 -2.21 23.70 -3.57
C ARG A 221 -1.32 22.46 -3.54
N SER A 222 -0.73 22.18 -2.41
CA SER A 222 0.16 21.05 -2.24
C SER A 222 -0.61 19.72 -2.24
N LYS A 223 -1.77 19.68 -1.61
CA LYS A 223 -2.73 18.56 -1.73
C LYS A 223 -3.10 18.32 -3.19
N GLY A 224 -3.39 19.37 -3.96
CA GLY A 224 -3.67 19.28 -5.39
C GLY A 224 -2.55 18.60 -6.18
N LYS A 225 -1.28 18.99 -5.95
CA LYS A 225 -0.11 18.37 -6.61
C LYS A 225 0.10 16.91 -6.21
N THR A 226 -0.25 16.51 -4.99
CA THR A 226 -0.10 15.11 -4.56
C THR A 226 -1.17 14.21 -5.18
N THR A 227 -2.34 14.76 -5.54
CA THR A 227 -3.40 14.02 -6.26
C THR A 227 -3.19 13.97 -7.78
N ASP A 228 -2.23 14.71 -8.34
CA ASP A 228 -2.00 14.77 -9.79
C ASP A 228 -1.60 13.41 -10.40
N ALA A 229 -0.91 12.55 -9.65
CA ALA A 229 -0.60 11.19 -10.11
C ALA A 229 -1.88 10.35 -10.35
N LEU A 230 -2.85 10.45 -9.43
CA LEU A 230 -4.14 9.78 -9.57
C LEU A 230 -4.97 10.38 -10.72
N LYS A 231 -4.98 11.73 -10.83
CA LYS A 231 -5.62 12.41 -11.97
C LYS A 231 -5.00 11.98 -13.30
N GLY A 232 -3.66 11.83 -13.33
CA GLY A 232 -2.93 11.32 -14.50
C GLY A 232 -3.44 9.96 -14.93
N LEU A 233 -3.61 9.01 -14.02
CA LEU A 233 -4.16 7.68 -14.31
C LEU A 233 -5.60 7.74 -14.82
N VAL A 234 -6.46 8.54 -14.18
CA VAL A 234 -7.85 8.73 -14.62
C VAL A 234 -7.93 9.35 -16.02
N SER A 235 -7.01 10.26 -16.35
CA SER A 235 -6.99 10.93 -17.68
C SER A 235 -6.53 10.02 -18.82
N LEU A 236 -5.95 8.85 -18.54
CA LEU A 236 -5.56 7.86 -19.54
C LEU A 236 -6.77 7.10 -20.11
N ALA A 237 -7.90 7.05 -19.38
CA ALA A 237 -9.09 6.34 -19.81
C ALA A 237 -9.66 6.95 -21.09
N PRO A 238 -9.82 6.19 -22.19
CA PRO A 238 -10.46 6.66 -23.41
C PRO A 238 -11.91 7.06 -23.16
N LYS A 239 -12.38 8.08 -23.83
CA LYS A 239 -13.76 8.56 -23.68
C LYS A 239 -14.73 7.85 -24.62
N THR A 240 -14.26 7.38 -25.76
CA THR A 240 -15.05 6.75 -26.83
C THR A 240 -14.42 5.45 -27.30
N ALA A 241 -15.24 4.59 -27.87
CA ALA A 241 -14.87 3.32 -28.50
C ALA A 241 -15.58 3.18 -29.86
N ASN A 242 -14.91 2.58 -30.85
CA ASN A 242 -15.47 2.30 -32.17
C ASN A 242 -15.94 0.85 -32.20
N VAL A 243 -17.22 0.62 -31.89
CA VAL A 243 -17.83 -0.72 -31.75
C VAL A 243 -18.51 -1.13 -33.03
N ILE A 244 -18.32 -2.39 -33.44
CA ILE A 244 -19.04 -3.00 -34.58
C ILE A 244 -20.35 -3.63 -34.08
N ARG A 245 -21.49 -3.05 -34.46
CA ARG A 245 -22.81 -3.60 -34.17
C ARG A 245 -23.58 -3.78 -35.49
N ASN A 246 -24.14 -4.94 -35.70
CA ASN A 246 -24.86 -5.30 -36.96
C ASN A 246 -24.03 -5.08 -38.24
N GLY A 247 -22.69 -5.30 -38.15
CA GLY A 247 -21.79 -5.14 -39.29
C GLY A 247 -21.44 -3.69 -39.66
N THR A 248 -21.85 -2.70 -38.85
CA THR A 248 -21.52 -1.29 -39.02
C THR A 248 -20.75 -0.77 -37.79
N GLU A 249 -19.82 0.11 -38.07
CA GLU A 249 -19.01 0.74 -37.01
C GLU A 249 -19.77 1.95 -36.42
N HIS A 250 -19.86 1.99 -35.10
CA HIS A 250 -20.48 3.07 -34.34
C HIS A 250 -19.51 3.57 -33.26
N THR A 251 -19.31 4.89 -33.23
CA THR A 251 -18.57 5.49 -32.11
C THR A 251 -19.52 5.70 -30.95
N VAL A 252 -19.23 5.01 -29.83
CA VAL A 252 -20.01 5.08 -28.59
C VAL A 252 -19.12 5.55 -27.42
N PRO A 253 -19.69 6.13 -26.35
CA PRO A 253 -18.95 6.34 -25.12
C PRO A 253 -18.35 5.03 -24.60
N ALA A 254 -17.09 5.03 -24.15
CA ALA A 254 -16.43 3.81 -23.67
C ALA A 254 -17.18 3.12 -22.52
N LYS A 255 -17.98 3.87 -21.78
CA LYS A 255 -18.84 3.37 -20.69
C LYS A 255 -20.04 2.52 -21.18
N GLU A 256 -20.38 2.63 -22.46
CA GLU A 256 -21.49 1.90 -23.08
C GLU A 256 -21.06 0.62 -23.80
N VAL A 257 -19.74 0.33 -23.78
CA VAL A 257 -19.20 -0.92 -24.31
C VAL A 257 -19.59 -2.06 -23.36
N MET A 258 -20.13 -3.13 -23.92
CA MET A 258 -20.57 -4.33 -23.18
C MET A 258 -19.54 -5.46 -23.35
N LYS A 259 -19.52 -6.36 -22.38
CA LYS A 259 -18.69 -7.58 -22.48
C LYS A 259 -19.13 -8.41 -23.68
N GLY A 260 -18.17 -8.74 -24.55
CA GLY A 260 -18.40 -9.47 -25.79
C GLY A 260 -18.57 -8.57 -27.02
N ASP A 261 -18.72 -7.24 -26.88
CA ASP A 261 -18.72 -6.31 -28.01
C ASP A 261 -17.41 -6.43 -28.79
N ILE A 262 -17.53 -6.33 -30.12
CA ILE A 262 -16.38 -6.27 -31.02
C ILE A 262 -16.10 -4.81 -31.34
N PHE A 263 -14.86 -4.36 -31.18
CA PHE A 263 -14.45 -3.00 -31.50
C PHE A 263 -13.12 -2.98 -32.25
N VAL A 264 -12.90 -1.88 -32.95
CA VAL A 264 -11.68 -1.69 -33.76
C VAL A 264 -10.80 -0.61 -33.11
N VAL A 265 -9.49 -0.80 -33.25
CA VAL A 265 -8.49 0.15 -32.77
C VAL A 265 -7.47 0.42 -33.88
N ARG A 266 -7.40 1.67 -34.31
CA ARG A 266 -6.49 2.13 -35.34
C ARG A 266 -5.14 2.54 -34.78
N PRO A 267 -4.10 2.63 -35.60
CA PRO A 267 -2.82 3.18 -35.18
C PRO A 267 -2.97 4.58 -34.53
N GLY A 268 -2.37 4.76 -33.38
CA GLY A 268 -2.45 5.97 -32.56
C GLY A 268 -3.68 6.05 -31.63
N GLU A 269 -4.65 5.15 -31.75
CA GLU A 269 -5.81 5.13 -30.86
C GLU A 269 -5.51 4.38 -29.56
N SER A 270 -6.15 4.81 -28.49
CA SER A 270 -6.10 4.13 -27.19
C SER A 270 -7.17 3.05 -27.10
N ILE A 271 -6.81 1.89 -26.53
CA ILE A 271 -7.70 0.75 -26.34
C ILE A 271 -8.75 1.10 -25.27
N PRO A 272 -10.07 1.01 -25.60
CA PRO A 272 -11.12 1.54 -24.73
C PRO A 272 -11.42 0.68 -23.49
N VAL A 273 -11.33 -0.64 -23.62
CA VAL A 273 -11.64 -1.62 -22.56
C VAL A 273 -10.70 -2.81 -22.70
N ASP A 274 -10.59 -3.64 -21.65
CA ASP A 274 -9.77 -4.85 -21.75
C ASP A 274 -10.41 -5.84 -22.73
N ALA A 275 -9.58 -6.42 -23.60
CA ALA A 275 -10.05 -7.24 -24.69
C ALA A 275 -9.05 -8.30 -25.13
N VAL A 276 -9.51 -9.21 -26.01
CA VAL A 276 -8.67 -10.16 -26.74
C VAL A 276 -8.67 -9.79 -28.21
N VAL A 277 -7.51 -9.80 -28.85
CA VAL A 277 -7.36 -9.57 -30.30
C VAL A 277 -8.03 -10.73 -31.05
N THR A 278 -8.97 -10.44 -31.95
CA THR A 278 -9.68 -11.43 -32.76
C THR A 278 -9.24 -11.41 -34.21
N ASP A 279 -8.69 -10.29 -34.68
CA ASP A 279 -8.17 -10.14 -36.04
C ASP A 279 -7.12 -9.03 -36.09
N GLY A 280 -6.12 -9.20 -36.96
CA GLY A 280 -5.03 -8.27 -37.14
C GLY A 280 -3.82 -8.53 -36.21
N GLU A 281 -2.75 -7.79 -36.45
CA GLU A 281 -1.53 -7.78 -35.65
C GLU A 281 -1.03 -6.35 -35.48
N SER A 282 -0.45 -6.03 -34.34
CA SER A 282 0.08 -4.70 -34.05
C SER A 282 1.08 -4.70 -32.91
N THR A 283 1.84 -3.61 -32.79
CA THR A 283 2.61 -3.28 -31.60
C THR A 283 1.80 -2.34 -30.69
N VAL A 284 1.69 -2.68 -29.42
CA VAL A 284 0.93 -1.93 -28.42
C VAL A 284 1.86 -1.35 -27.37
N ASN A 285 1.76 -0.06 -27.13
CA ASN A 285 2.49 0.61 -26.06
C ASN A 285 1.71 0.49 -24.74
N GLU A 286 2.23 -0.32 -23.83
CA GLU A 286 1.63 -0.57 -22.51
C GLU A 286 2.26 0.31 -21.41
N SER A 287 3.10 1.28 -21.74
CA SER A 287 3.86 2.10 -20.77
C SER A 287 2.99 2.85 -19.77
N ALA A 288 1.75 3.14 -20.15
CA ALA A 288 0.78 3.80 -19.26
C ALA A 288 0.41 2.97 -18.03
N LEU A 289 0.38 1.63 -18.16
CA LEU A 289 0.04 0.69 -17.11
C LEU A 289 1.27 0.02 -16.49
N THR A 290 2.20 -0.40 -17.34
CA THR A 290 3.39 -1.15 -16.91
C THR A 290 4.59 -0.24 -16.60
N GLY A 291 4.64 0.96 -17.18
CA GLY A 291 5.80 1.84 -17.12
C GLY A 291 6.98 1.38 -18.01
N GLU A 292 6.77 0.41 -18.91
CA GLU A 292 7.76 -0.03 -19.89
C GLU A 292 7.60 0.73 -21.20
N SER A 293 8.69 1.30 -21.69
CA SER A 293 8.66 2.12 -22.92
C SER A 293 8.75 1.29 -24.20
N ILE A 294 9.10 0.00 -24.11
CA ILE A 294 9.23 -0.89 -25.27
C ILE A 294 7.83 -1.40 -25.62
N PRO A 295 7.34 -1.15 -26.86
CA PRO A 295 6.07 -1.68 -27.30
C PRO A 295 6.09 -3.22 -27.37
N VAL A 296 4.94 -3.84 -27.14
CA VAL A 296 4.75 -5.30 -27.14
C VAL A 296 3.98 -5.69 -28.39
N ASP A 297 4.48 -6.67 -29.11
CA ASP A 297 3.78 -7.24 -30.28
C ASP A 297 2.54 -8.02 -29.80
N LYS A 298 1.41 -7.78 -30.48
CA LYS A 298 0.13 -8.44 -30.22
C LYS A 298 -0.40 -9.06 -31.48
N THR A 299 -0.81 -10.31 -31.37
CA THR A 299 -1.39 -11.14 -32.42
C THR A 299 -2.76 -11.68 -32.01
N VAL A 300 -3.43 -12.36 -32.91
CA VAL A 300 -4.75 -12.97 -32.64
C VAL A 300 -4.65 -13.93 -31.45
N GLY A 301 -5.52 -13.74 -30.46
CA GLY A 301 -5.54 -14.48 -29.19
C GLY A 301 -4.88 -13.77 -28.02
N ASP A 302 -4.08 -12.71 -28.25
CA ASP A 302 -3.42 -11.97 -27.20
C ASP A 302 -4.36 -11.01 -26.46
N ASN A 303 -4.11 -10.84 -25.17
CA ASN A 303 -4.81 -9.87 -24.35
C ASN A 303 -4.27 -8.45 -24.55
N VAL A 304 -5.16 -7.48 -24.58
CA VAL A 304 -4.87 -6.06 -24.62
C VAL A 304 -5.65 -5.35 -23.51
N SER A 305 -5.05 -4.34 -22.89
CA SER A 305 -5.60 -3.66 -21.72
C SER A 305 -6.09 -2.25 -22.05
N ALA A 306 -7.12 -1.81 -21.35
CA ALA A 306 -7.64 -0.44 -21.45
C ALA A 306 -6.53 0.61 -21.22
N ALA A 307 -6.61 1.74 -21.95
CA ALA A 307 -5.67 2.86 -21.91
C ALA A 307 -4.27 2.59 -22.47
N THR A 308 -3.98 1.41 -23.02
CA THR A 308 -2.77 1.17 -23.82
C THR A 308 -2.99 1.72 -25.24
N ILE A 309 -1.89 2.05 -25.93
CA ILE A 309 -1.96 2.73 -27.23
C ILE A 309 -1.52 1.79 -28.34
N ASN A 310 -2.39 1.60 -29.31
CA ASN A 310 -2.07 0.86 -30.53
C ASN A 310 -1.12 1.70 -31.40
N GLN A 311 0.03 1.14 -31.82
CA GLN A 311 1.04 1.93 -32.53
C GLN A 311 1.06 1.75 -34.05
N THR A 312 1.01 0.52 -34.53
CA THR A 312 1.33 0.25 -35.94
C THR A 312 0.19 -0.35 -36.75
N GLY A 313 -0.38 -1.47 -36.35
CA GLY A 313 -1.37 -2.23 -37.09
C GLY A 313 -2.81 -1.80 -36.80
N PHE A 314 -3.74 -2.30 -37.61
CA PHE A 314 -5.15 -2.25 -37.34
C PHE A 314 -5.55 -3.55 -36.66
N ILE A 315 -6.18 -3.47 -35.49
CA ILE A 315 -6.61 -4.64 -34.72
C ILE A 315 -8.11 -4.59 -34.45
N THR A 316 -8.73 -5.75 -34.52
CA THR A 316 -10.11 -5.98 -34.09
C THR A 316 -10.08 -6.75 -32.77
N CYS A 317 -10.79 -6.28 -31.76
CA CYS A 317 -10.76 -6.83 -30.43
C CYS A 317 -12.15 -7.17 -29.93
N ARG A 318 -12.25 -8.19 -29.06
CA ARG A 318 -13.47 -8.55 -28.34
C ARG A 318 -13.33 -8.18 -26.88
N ALA A 319 -14.26 -7.35 -26.38
CA ALA A 319 -14.28 -6.89 -25.01
C ALA A 319 -14.41 -8.06 -24.01
N THR A 320 -13.49 -8.15 -23.05
CA THR A 320 -13.46 -9.17 -21.99
C THR A 320 -13.85 -8.61 -20.63
N ARG A 321 -13.34 -7.41 -20.28
CA ARG A 321 -13.69 -6.67 -19.07
C ARG A 321 -14.06 -5.25 -19.43
N VAL A 322 -15.13 -4.73 -18.81
CA VAL A 322 -15.71 -3.41 -19.13
C VAL A 322 -16.01 -2.61 -17.87
N GLY A 323 -16.08 -1.29 -17.98
CA GLY A 323 -16.47 -0.41 -16.88
C GLY A 323 -15.51 -0.48 -15.68
N GLU A 324 -16.04 -0.80 -14.50
CA GLU A 324 -15.27 -0.87 -13.25
C GLU A 324 -14.34 -2.10 -13.19
N ASP A 325 -14.59 -3.12 -13.99
CA ASP A 325 -13.81 -4.37 -14.01
C ASP A 325 -12.57 -4.28 -14.90
N THR A 326 -12.36 -3.19 -15.66
CA THR A 326 -11.14 -3.02 -16.46
C THR A 326 -9.90 -2.92 -15.58
N THR A 327 -8.78 -3.42 -16.07
CA THR A 327 -7.47 -3.36 -15.38
C THR A 327 -7.14 -1.93 -14.93
N LEU A 328 -7.37 -0.93 -15.78
CA LEU A 328 -7.16 0.48 -15.41
C LEU A 328 -8.06 0.92 -14.25
N SER A 329 -9.35 0.56 -14.29
CA SER A 329 -10.32 0.90 -13.22
C SER A 329 -9.92 0.26 -11.89
N GLN A 330 -9.45 -0.98 -11.91
CA GLN A 330 -8.94 -1.68 -10.72
C GLN A 330 -7.69 -1.02 -10.16
N ILE A 331 -6.75 -0.59 -11.01
CA ILE A 331 -5.55 0.17 -10.60
C ILE A 331 -5.97 1.48 -9.93
N ILE A 332 -6.86 2.26 -10.55
CA ILE A 332 -7.38 3.52 -9.99
C ILE A 332 -8.04 3.28 -8.63
N LYS A 333 -8.84 2.22 -8.51
CA LYS A 333 -9.50 1.84 -7.26
C LYS A 333 -8.47 1.48 -6.17
N MET A 334 -7.47 0.64 -6.48
CA MET A 334 -6.42 0.29 -5.52
C MET A 334 -5.65 1.51 -5.01
N VAL A 335 -5.26 2.42 -5.90
CA VAL A 335 -4.56 3.66 -5.50
C VAL A 335 -5.47 4.57 -4.67
N SER A 336 -6.75 4.65 -5.00
CA SER A 336 -7.75 5.41 -4.24
C SER A 336 -7.99 4.82 -2.85
N ASP A 337 -8.12 3.48 -2.75
CA ASP A 337 -8.31 2.76 -1.49
C ASP A 337 -7.09 2.90 -0.58
N ALA A 338 -5.89 2.81 -1.15
CA ALA A 338 -4.66 3.06 -0.41
C ALA A 338 -4.59 4.49 0.16
N ALA A 339 -5.07 5.48 -0.60
CA ALA A 339 -5.14 6.87 -0.13
C ALA A 339 -6.21 7.09 0.97
N ALA A 340 -7.26 6.27 0.99
CA ALA A 340 -8.32 6.32 1.99
C ALA A 340 -7.97 5.61 3.30
N THR A 341 -6.98 4.71 3.31
CA THR A 341 -6.54 3.97 4.49
C THR A 341 -5.49 4.72 5.29
N LYS A 342 -5.33 4.41 6.57
CA LYS A 342 -4.31 5.01 7.45
C LYS A 342 -3.26 3.99 7.88
N ALA A 343 -2.00 4.34 7.67
CA ALA A 343 -0.87 3.60 8.21
C ALA A 343 -0.83 3.65 9.76
N PRO A 344 -0.30 2.64 10.45
CA PRO A 344 -0.14 2.63 11.90
C PRO A 344 0.56 3.87 12.46
N VAL A 345 1.59 4.38 11.77
CA VAL A 345 2.30 5.63 12.15
C VAL A 345 1.37 6.83 12.13
N ALA A 346 0.43 6.91 11.17
CA ALA A 346 -0.55 7.99 11.10
C ALA A 346 -1.52 7.97 12.30
N LYS A 347 -1.96 6.78 12.73
CA LYS A 347 -2.83 6.63 13.92
C LYS A 347 -2.16 7.14 15.20
N ILE A 348 -0.84 6.92 15.34
CA ILE A 348 -0.06 7.44 16.48
C ILE A 348 0.00 8.96 16.41
N ALA A 349 0.29 9.54 15.24
CA ALA A 349 0.34 10.99 15.05
C ALA A 349 -1.01 11.66 15.37
N ASP A 350 -2.12 11.05 14.95
CA ASP A 350 -3.47 11.56 15.25
C ASP A 350 -3.78 11.54 16.75
N LYS A 351 -3.38 10.47 17.46
CA LYS A 351 -3.53 10.36 18.92
C LYS A 351 -2.76 11.45 19.65
N VAL A 352 -1.52 11.70 19.23
CA VAL A 352 -0.67 12.78 19.78
C VAL A 352 -1.32 14.14 19.50
N SER A 353 -1.81 14.38 18.29
CA SER A 353 -2.49 15.64 17.93
C SER A 353 -3.74 15.91 18.79
N GLY A 354 -4.49 14.87 19.15
CA GLY A 354 -5.68 15.00 20.01
C GLY A 354 -5.38 15.44 21.45
N ILE A 355 -4.19 15.11 21.98
CA ILE A 355 -3.74 15.50 23.31
C ILE A 355 -3.05 16.88 23.24
N PHE A 356 -2.39 17.18 22.14
CA PHE A 356 -1.54 18.35 21.97
C PHE A 356 -2.32 19.67 22.15
N VAL A 357 -3.48 19.83 21.50
CA VAL A 357 -4.26 21.10 21.54
C VAL A 357 -4.72 21.45 22.95
N PRO A 358 -5.34 20.57 23.74
CA PRO A 358 -5.66 20.87 25.15
C PRO A 358 -4.44 21.24 25.99
N THR A 359 -3.31 20.52 25.79
CA THR A 359 -2.06 20.80 26.51
C THR A 359 -1.54 22.19 26.20
N VAL A 360 -1.56 22.62 24.96
CA VAL A 360 -1.14 23.96 24.53
C VAL A 360 -2.01 25.05 25.16
N ILE A 361 -3.32 24.87 25.20
CA ILE A 361 -4.23 25.79 25.87
C ILE A 361 -3.86 25.93 27.34
N ALA A 362 -3.59 24.83 28.02
CA ALA A 362 -3.14 24.84 29.42
C ALA A 362 -1.79 25.59 29.58
N ILE A 363 -0.82 25.33 28.71
CA ILE A 363 0.47 26.04 28.71
C ILE A 363 0.27 27.55 28.51
N ALA A 364 -0.58 27.96 27.57
CA ALA A 364 -0.86 29.37 27.33
C ALA A 364 -1.45 30.07 28.58
N VAL A 365 -2.41 29.43 29.22
CA VAL A 365 -3.02 29.94 30.47
C VAL A 365 -1.96 30.03 31.59
N VAL A 366 -1.18 28.96 31.77
CA VAL A 366 -0.09 28.95 32.77
C VAL A 366 0.93 30.06 32.47
N THR A 367 1.33 30.22 31.20
CA THR A 367 2.27 31.29 30.79
C THR A 367 1.72 32.67 31.16
N THR A 368 0.44 32.95 30.86
CA THR A 368 -0.18 34.22 31.22
C THR A 368 -0.18 34.44 32.74
N ILE A 369 -0.57 33.42 33.52
CA ILE A 369 -0.57 33.52 35.01
C ILE A 369 0.83 33.75 35.55
N VAL A 370 1.84 33.05 35.06
CA VAL A 370 3.26 33.18 35.52
C VAL A 370 3.75 34.59 35.26
N TRP A 371 3.52 35.20 34.10
CA TRP A 371 3.95 36.59 33.83
C TRP A 371 3.23 37.61 34.70
N LEU A 372 1.92 37.41 35.01
CA LEU A 372 1.19 38.25 35.98
C LEU A 372 1.79 38.15 37.39
N LEU A 373 2.13 36.92 37.83
CA LEU A 373 2.79 36.71 39.15
C LEU A 373 4.19 37.30 39.20
N LEU A 374 4.86 37.45 38.08
CA LEU A 374 6.16 38.12 37.96
C LEU A 374 6.04 39.64 37.92
N GLY A 375 4.80 40.20 38.09
CA GLY A 375 4.55 41.64 38.16
C GLY A 375 4.51 42.35 36.80
N GLN A 376 4.37 41.61 35.70
CA GLN A 376 4.16 42.21 34.37
C GLN A 376 2.69 42.60 34.17
N ASP A 377 2.44 43.61 33.34
CA ASP A 377 1.12 44.05 32.99
C ASP A 377 0.31 42.96 32.30
N PHE A 378 -1.04 43.07 32.40
CA PHE A 378 -1.93 42.08 31.81
C PHE A 378 -1.81 42.00 30.30
N ALA A 379 -1.60 43.13 29.61
CA ALA A 379 -1.38 43.19 28.17
C ALA A 379 -0.15 42.36 27.75
N TYR A 380 0.96 42.53 28.45
CA TYR A 380 2.22 41.80 28.22
C TYR A 380 2.03 40.28 28.46
N ALA A 381 1.45 39.92 29.61
CA ALA A 381 1.18 38.54 29.97
C ALA A 381 0.24 37.85 28.96
N LEU A 382 -0.83 38.52 28.52
CA LEU A 382 -1.78 38.05 27.53
C LEU A 382 -1.10 37.86 26.15
N ALA A 383 -0.26 38.76 25.71
CA ALA A 383 0.49 38.65 24.46
C ALA A 383 1.39 37.40 24.43
N ARG A 384 2.03 37.03 25.57
CA ARG A 384 2.80 35.78 25.68
C ARG A 384 1.91 34.55 25.56
N GLY A 385 0.75 34.52 26.23
CA GLY A 385 -0.23 33.45 26.11
C GLY A 385 -0.76 33.29 24.68
N ILE A 386 -1.10 34.40 24.02
CA ILE A 386 -1.50 34.42 22.61
C ILE A 386 -0.38 33.88 21.70
N SER A 387 0.86 34.29 21.93
CA SER A 387 2.02 33.80 21.16
C SER A 387 2.15 32.28 21.24
N VAL A 388 1.96 31.70 22.44
CA VAL A 388 1.96 30.25 22.65
C VAL A 388 0.82 29.58 21.87
N LEU A 389 -0.40 30.11 21.92
CA LEU A 389 -1.53 29.55 21.17
C LEU A 389 -1.27 29.55 19.66
N VAL A 390 -0.76 30.63 19.13
CA VAL A 390 -0.55 30.82 17.69
C VAL A 390 0.55 29.91 17.15
N ILE A 391 1.72 29.87 17.82
CA ILE A 391 2.85 29.07 17.31
C ILE A 391 2.59 27.55 17.38
N SER A 392 1.70 27.14 18.27
CA SER A 392 1.48 25.72 18.59
C SER A 392 0.47 25.03 17.68
N CYS A 393 0.18 25.57 16.52
CA CYS A 393 -0.73 24.88 15.59
C CYS A 393 -0.11 23.58 15.01
N PRO A 394 -0.73 22.43 15.20
CA PRO A 394 -0.23 21.16 14.67
C PRO A 394 -0.60 20.93 13.19
N CYS A 395 -0.64 21.98 12.38
CA CYS A 395 -1.09 21.94 10.97
C CYS A 395 -0.28 20.94 10.13
N ALA A 396 1.05 21.00 10.23
CA ALA A 396 1.96 20.14 9.49
C ALA A 396 1.86 18.66 9.91
N LEU A 397 1.52 18.38 11.19
CA LEU A 397 1.44 17.02 11.72
C LEU A 397 0.34 16.20 11.04
N GLY A 398 -0.82 16.81 10.77
CA GLY A 398 -1.93 16.14 10.10
C GLY A 398 -1.65 15.77 8.63
N LEU A 399 -0.67 16.42 7.99
CA LEU A 399 -0.27 16.20 6.61
C LEU A 399 0.97 15.32 6.46
N ALA A 400 1.79 15.21 7.50
CA ALA A 400 3.11 14.59 7.47
C ALA A 400 3.09 13.16 6.90
N THR A 401 2.11 12.36 7.28
CA THR A 401 1.97 10.96 6.84
C THR A 401 1.14 10.81 5.55
N PRO A 402 -0.07 11.39 5.43
CA PRO A 402 -0.90 11.16 4.24
C PRO A 402 -0.27 11.64 2.94
N VAL A 403 0.43 12.78 2.96
CA VAL A 403 1.09 13.31 1.75
C VAL A 403 2.21 12.38 1.28
N ALA A 404 3.06 11.90 2.19
CA ALA A 404 4.14 10.98 1.85
C ALA A 404 3.63 9.64 1.30
N ILE A 405 2.55 9.08 1.90
CA ILE A 405 1.91 7.86 1.42
C ILE A 405 1.35 8.05 0.01
N MET A 406 0.65 9.16 -0.23
CA MET A 406 0.03 9.41 -1.53
C MET A 406 1.07 9.62 -2.63
N VAL A 407 2.14 10.38 -2.35
CA VAL A 407 3.24 10.52 -3.31
C VAL A 407 3.93 9.18 -3.53
N GLY A 408 4.20 8.41 -2.47
CA GLY A 408 4.78 7.08 -2.55
C GLY A 408 3.95 6.12 -3.41
N ASN A 409 2.64 6.05 -3.16
CA ASN A 409 1.72 5.24 -3.98
C ASN A 409 1.68 5.71 -5.44
N GLY A 410 1.69 7.03 -5.67
CA GLY A 410 1.74 7.59 -7.02
C GLY A 410 3.03 7.22 -7.77
N VAL A 411 4.18 7.23 -7.09
CA VAL A 411 5.46 6.77 -7.66
C VAL A 411 5.41 5.26 -7.91
N GLY A 412 4.85 4.48 -6.98
CA GLY A 412 4.65 3.04 -7.15
C GLY A 412 3.82 2.73 -8.38
N ALA A 413 2.64 3.33 -8.49
CA ALA A 413 1.71 3.10 -9.60
C ALA A 413 2.32 3.42 -10.97
N LYS A 414 3.08 4.53 -11.09
CA LYS A 414 3.81 4.87 -12.31
C LYS A 414 4.87 3.83 -12.72
N ASN A 415 5.34 3.02 -11.77
CA ASN A 415 6.34 1.97 -12.01
C ASN A 415 5.72 0.56 -12.04
N GLY A 416 4.39 0.45 -12.00
CA GLY A 416 3.69 -0.83 -11.97
C GLY A 416 3.73 -1.52 -10.60
N ILE A 417 3.98 -0.79 -9.51
CA ILE A 417 4.00 -1.30 -8.13
C ILE A 417 2.78 -0.72 -7.40
N LEU A 418 1.79 -1.55 -7.10
CA LEU A 418 0.53 -1.14 -6.52
C LEU A 418 0.41 -1.62 -5.07
N PHE A 419 0.27 -0.71 -4.12
CA PHE A 419 -0.02 -1.02 -2.73
C PHE A 419 -1.51 -0.88 -2.47
N LYS A 420 -2.17 -1.90 -1.95
CA LYS A 420 -3.62 -1.87 -1.68
C LYS A 420 -4.00 -0.94 -0.53
N THR A 421 -3.13 -0.78 0.44
CA THR A 421 -3.38 0.04 1.63
C THR A 421 -2.14 0.81 2.06
N ALA A 422 -2.34 1.86 2.85
CA ALA A 422 -1.23 2.55 3.50
C ALA A 422 -0.48 1.64 4.50
N VAL A 423 -1.16 0.63 5.04
CA VAL A 423 -0.55 -0.39 5.91
C VAL A 423 0.40 -1.26 5.08
N SER A 424 -0.02 -1.71 3.90
CA SER A 424 0.80 -2.50 2.98
C SER A 424 2.07 -1.75 2.59
N LEU A 425 1.97 -0.44 2.25
CA LEU A 425 3.14 0.40 2.00
C LEU A 425 4.08 0.47 3.22
N GLU A 426 3.55 0.57 4.44
CA GLU A 426 4.37 0.62 5.65
C GLU A 426 5.03 -0.72 5.96
N GLN A 427 4.30 -1.84 5.84
CA GLN A 427 4.80 -3.17 6.21
C GLN A 427 5.85 -3.70 5.24
N THR A 428 5.68 -3.47 3.93
CA THR A 428 6.63 -3.89 2.90
C THR A 428 8.06 -3.43 3.21
N GLY A 429 8.25 -2.20 3.70
CA GLY A 429 9.58 -1.67 4.06
C GLY A 429 10.22 -2.33 5.29
N LYS A 430 9.41 -2.99 6.12
CA LYS A 430 9.85 -3.68 7.34
C LYS A 430 10.22 -5.15 7.09
N THR A 431 10.09 -5.65 5.86
CA THR A 431 10.43 -7.02 5.48
C THR A 431 11.85 -7.39 5.90
N GLN A 432 11.98 -8.54 6.57
CA GLN A 432 13.23 -9.15 7.02
C GLN A 432 13.47 -10.51 6.35
N ILE A 433 12.40 -11.22 6.01
CA ILE A 433 12.42 -12.53 5.36
C ILE A 433 11.56 -12.41 4.09
N ALA A 434 12.14 -12.73 2.94
CA ALA A 434 11.45 -12.83 1.66
C ALA A 434 11.32 -14.32 1.30
N VAL A 435 10.09 -14.81 1.22
CA VAL A 435 9.79 -16.17 0.79
C VAL A 435 9.29 -16.10 -0.64
N LEU A 436 10.05 -16.72 -1.55
CA LEU A 436 9.76 -16.72 -2.99
C LEU A 436 9.16 -18.07 -3.37
N ASP A 437 7.97 -18.06 -3.99
CA ASP A 437 7.53 -19.27 -4.69
C ASP A 437 8.47 -19.57 -5.86
N LYS A 438 8.56 -20.83 -6.28
CA LYS A 438 9.39 -21.20 -7.43
C LYS A 438 8.70 -20.82 -8.74
N THR A 439 7.54 -21.42 -9.00
CA THR A 439 6.87 -21.41 -10.31
C THR A 439 6.20 -20.06 -10.59
N GLY A 440 6.44 -19.48 -11.78
CA GLY A 440 5.90 -18.16 -12.14
C GLY A 440 6.54 -16.98 -11.39
N THR A 441 7.31 -17.22 -10.32
CA THR A 441 7.94 -16.20 -9.48
C THR A 441 9.46 -16.15 -9.71
N VAL A 442 10.20 -17.17 -9.28
CA VAL A 442 11.65 -17.32 -9.57
C VAL A 442 11.86 -17.78 -11.01
N THR A 443 10.97 -18.62 -11.49
CA THR A 443 10.95 -19.15 -12.85
C THR A 443 9.86 -18.49 -13.70
N ALA A 444 9.91 -18.68 -15.02
CA ALA A 444 8.94 -18.07 -15.95
C ALA A 444 7.53 -18.63 -15.78
N GLY A 445 7.38 -19.87 -15.26
CA GLY A 445 6.11 -20.57 -15.15
C GLY A 445 5.68 -21.24 -16.47
N GLU A 446 6.51 -21.10 -17.49
CA GLU A 446 6.29 -21.70 -18.81
C GLU A 446 7.46 -22.69 -19.07
N PRO A 447 7.17 -24.01 -19.03
CA PRO A 447 8.16 -25.03 -19.39
C PRO A 447 8.59 -24.89 -20.84
N VAL A 448 9.89 -25.03 -21.09
CA VAL A 448 10.48 -25.05 -22.43
C VAL A 448 11.33 -26.29 -22.65
N VAL A 449 11.48 -26.72 -23.89
CA VAL A 449 12.42 -27.78 -24.27
C VAL A 449 13.85 -27.28 -24.10
N THR A 450 14.65 -27.95 -23.30
CA THR A 450 16.04 -27.55 -23.01
C THR A 450 17.07 -28.47 -23.62
N ASP A 451 16.78 -29.76 -23.74
CA ASP A 451 17.73 -30.77 -24.30
C ASP A 451 16.96 -31.82 -25.07
N ILE A 452 17.54 -32.26 -26.17
CA ILE A 452 17.02 -33.32 -27.02
C ILE A 452 18.14 -34.34 -27.19
N ILE A 453 17.91 -35.57 -26.73
CA ILE A 453 18.91 -36.63 -26.74
C ILE A 453 18.34 -37.83 -27.45
N PRO A 454 18.59 -38.01 -28.76
CA PRO A 454 18.16 -39.17 -29.52
C PRO A 454 18.89 -40.43 -29.09
N ALA A 455 18.28 -41.59 -29.30
CA ALA A 455 18.93 -42.89 -29.21
C ALA A 455 19.95 -43.08 -30.35
N GLU A 456 20.83 -44.09 -30.26
CA GLU A 456 21.97 -44.24 -31.18
C GLU A 456 21.56 -44.37 -32.65
N ASP A 457 20.41 -44.99 -32.92
CA ASP A 457 19.91 -45.24 -34.28
C ASP A 457 18.75 -44.32 -34.67
N VAL A 458 18.56 -43.16 -34.00
CA VAL A 458 17.44 -42.25 -34.20
C VAL A 458 17.97 -40.86 -34.47
N THR A 459 17.42 -40.19 -35.48
CA THR A 459 17.70 -38.77 -35.71
C THR A 459 16.89 -37.87 -34.77
N GLU A 460 17.41 -36.70 -34.47
CA GLU A 460 16.71 -35.68 -33.66
C GLU A 460 15.34 -35.33 -34.26
N ASN A 461 15.26 -35.18 -35.58
CA ASN A 461 14.00 -34.91 -36.29
C ASN A 461 12.99 -36.04 -36.17
N GLU A 462 13.44 -37.34 -36.20
CA GLU A 462 12.57 -38.49 -36.00
C GLU A 462 12.00 -38.51 -34.56
N LEU A 463 12.87 -38.30 -33.57
CA LEU A 463 12.45 -38.22 -32.17
C LEU A 463 11.43 -37.10 -31.97
N LEU A 464 11.72 -35.90 -32.46
CA LEU A 464 10.83 -34.74 -32.33
C LEU A 464 9.50 -34.91 -33.05
N SER A 465 9.51 -35.41 -34.26
CA SER A 465 8.30 -35.65 -35.07
C SER A 465 7.34 -36.63 -34.38
N LEU A 466 7.89 -37.74 -33.85
CA LEU A 466 7.08 -38.74 -33.14
C LEU A 466 6.62 -38.29 -31.77
N ALA A 467 7.47 -37.58 -31.04
CA ALA A 467 7.11 -36.95 -29.77
C ALA A 467 5.99 -35.92 -29.96
N LEU A 468 6.12 -35.02 -30.94
CA LEU A 468 5.07 -34.04 -31.30
C LEU A 468 3.77 -34.74 -31.67
N SER A 469 3.84 -35.83 -32.46
CA SER A 469 2.63 -36.56 -32.85
C SER A 469 1.90 -37.14 -31.64
N LEU A 470 2.63 -37.62 -30.64
CA LEU A 470 2.09 -38.14 -29.39
C LEU A 470 1.54 -37.00 -28.47
N GLU A 471 2.27 -35.88 -28.32
CA GLU A 471 1.94 -34.80 -27.42
C GLU A 471 0.91 -33.80 -27.96
N ALA A 472 0.61 -33.83 -29.31
CA ALA A 472 -0.32 -32.90 -29.95
C ALA A 472 -1.74 -32.93 -29.37
N LYS A 473 -2.14 -34.06 -28.78
CA LYS A 473 -3.48 -34.25 -28.15
C LYS A 473 -3.46 -34.13 -26.63
N SER A 474 -2.30 -33.82 -26.03
CA SER A 474 -2.14 -33.70 -24.58
C SER A 474 -2.29 -32.23 -24.14
N GLU A 475 -3.07 -32.02 -23.11
CA GLU A 475 -3.24 -30.69 -22.47
C GLU A 475 -2.22 -30.41 -21.36
N HIS A 476 -1.28 -31.32 -21.14
CA HIS A 476 -0.30 -31.20 -20.07
C HIS A 476 0.70 -30.06 -20.37
N PRO A 477 1.11 -29.23 -19.39
CA PRO A 477 2.08 -28.15 -19.62
C PRO A 477 3.39 -28.58 -20.30
N LEU A 478 3.89 -29.80 -20.00
CA LEU A 478 5.09 -30.33 -20.63
C LEU A 478 4.87 -30.64 -22.11
N ALA A 479 3.65 -31.11 -22.49
CA ALA A 479 3.27 -31.32 -23.87
C ALA A 479 3.22 -30.01 -24.65
N LYS A 480 2.67 -28.95 -24.03
CA LYS A 480 2.63 -27.60 -24.62
C LYS A 480 4.03 -27.14 -25.00
N ALA A 481 5.03 -27.35 -24.12
CA ALA A 481 6.42 -26.99 -24.38
C ALA A 481 6.99 -27.69 -25.63
N ILE A 482 6.73 -28.99 -25.78
CA ILE A 482 7.17 -29.76 -26.95
C ILE A 482 6.45 -29.30 -28.21
N ASN A 483 5.14 -29.03 -28.15
CA ASN A 483 4.33 -28.56 -29.27
C ASN A 483 4.77 -27.16 -29.76
N VAL A 484 5.06 -26.23 -28.82
CA VAL A 484 5.59 -24.88 -29.14
C VAL A 484 6.94 -25.01 -29.84
N TYR A 485 7.86 -25.79 -29.27
CA TYR A 485 9.18 -26.03 -29.85
C TYR A 485 9.09 -26.57 -31.28
N GLY A 486 8.19 -27.55 -31.50
CA GLY A 486 8.00 -28.13 -32.81
C GLY A 486 7.41 -27.15 -33.83
N SER A 487 6.49 -26.32 -33.41
CA SER A 487 5.91 -25.28 -34.28
C SER A 487 6.95 -24.23 -34.68
N GLU A 488 7.76 -23.74 -33.75
CA GLU A 488 8.85 -22.79 -34.02
C GLU A 488 9.90 -23.35 -35.01
N HIS A 489 10.24 -24.63 -34.86
CA HIS A 489 11.23 -25.30 -35.72
C HIS A 489 10.62 -25.95 -36.96
N LYS A 490 9.30 -25.78 -37.18
CA LYS A 490 8.54 -26.33 -38.34
C LYS A 490 8.71 -27.84 -38.50
N ILE A 491 8.75 -28.57 -37.35
CA ILE A 491 8.85 -30.03 -37.38
C ILE A 491 7.51 -30.67 -37.79
N PRO A 492 7.49 -31.58 -38.76
CA PRO A 492 6.23 -32.21 -39.18
C PRO A 492 5.74 -33.20 -38.11
N SER A 493 4.45 -33.17 -37.80
CA SER A 493 3.77 -34.17 -36.98
C SER A 493 2.92 -35.12 -37.84
N VAL A 494 2.76 -36.35 -37.37
CA VAL A 494 1.92 -37.39 -38.04
C VAL A 494 0.66 -37.58 -37.19
N ALA A 495 -0.49 -37.75 -37.84
CA ALA A 495 -1.73 -38.01 -37.11
C ALA A 495 -1.66 -39.35 -36.36
N VAL A 496 -2.10 -39.35 -35.11
CA VAL A 496 -2.09 -40.53 -34.22
C VAL A 496 -3.53 -40.96 -33.90
N ASP A 497 -3.73 -42.27 -33.80
CA ASP A 497 -4.96 -42.90 -33.37
C ASP A 497 -4.86 -43.46 -31.97
N ASN A 498 -5.99 -43.78 -31.34
CA ASN A 498 -6.08 -44.43 -30.03
C ASN A 498 -5.28 -43.74 -28.92
N PHE A 499 -5.22 -42.41 -28.96
CA PHE A 499 -4.52 -41.65 -27.92
C PHE A 499 -5.13 -41.88 -26.52
N LYS A 500 -4.28 -42.17 -25.55
CA LYS A 500 -4.65 -42.34 -24.14
C LYS A 500 -3.63 -41.66 -23.23
N ALA A 501 -4.10 -40.79 -22.36
CA ALA A 501 -3.30 -40.26 -21.24
C ALA A 501 -3.44 -41.22 -20.04
N LEU A 502 -2.34 -41.72 -19.52
CA LEU A 502 -2.27 -42.62 -18.37
C LEU A 502 -1.86 -41.78 -17.15
N SER A 503 -2.84 -41.40 -16.35
CA SER A 503 -2.63 -40.49 -15.23
C SER A 503 -1.46 -40.89 -14.33
N GLY A 504 -0.48 -40.02 -14.14
CA GLY A 504 0.72 -40.23 -13.34
C GLY A 504 1.82 -41.06 -13.99
N ASN A 505 1.61 -41.60 -15.18
CA ASN A 505 2.58 -42.51 -15.86
C ASN A 505 3.11 -41.96 -17.17
N GLY A 506 2.23 -41.57 -18.11
CA GLY A 506 2.65 -41.12 -19.44
C GLY A 506 1.54 -41.19 -20.46
N LEU A 507 1.92 -41.20 -21.74
CA LEU A 507 1.04 -41.19 -22.90
C LEU A 507 1.25 -42.44 -23.76
N THR A 508 0.19 -42.81 -24.44
CA THR A 508 0.25 -43.84 -25.52
C THR A 508 -0.64 -43.49 -26.67
N ALA A 509 -0.20 -43.79 -27.88
CA ALA A 509 -0.99 -43.67 -29.13
C ALA A 509 -0.51 -44.67 -30.18
N ALA A 510 -1.32 -44.82 -31.23
CA ALA A 510 -0.98 -45.68 -32.35
C ALA A 510 -0.68 -44.84 -33.61
N ILE A 511 0.37 -45.23 -34.36
CA ILE A 511 0.61 -44.76 -35.74
C ILE A 511 0.61 -45.98 -36.67
N GLY A 512 -0.46 -46.17 -37.42
CA GLY A 512 -0.64 -47.39 -38.21
C GLY A 512 -0.67 -48.65 -37.33
N ASN A 513 0.27 -49.56 -37.52
CA ASN A 513 0.40 -50.76 -36.67
C ASN A 513 1.38 -50.62 -35.50
N ASP A 514 2.01 -49.46 -35.35
CA ASP A 514 3.02 -49.21 -34.30
C ASP A 514 2.41 -48.48 -33.12
N THR A 515 2.84 -48.77 -31.90
CA THR A 515 2.42 -48.09 -30.67
C THR A 515 3.53 -47.16 -30.18
N LEU A 516 3.18 -45.89 -29.95
CA LEU A 516 4.05 -44.91 -29.33
C LEU A 516 3.77 -44.85 -27.82
N TYR A 517 4.82 -44.69 -27.05
CA TYR A 517 4.79 -44.41 -25.62
C TYR A 517 5.66 -43.17 -25.32
N GLY A 518 5.18 -42.31 -24.43
CA GLY A 518 5.94 -41.18 -23.94
C GLY A 518 5.71 -41.02 -22.44
N GLY A 519 6.74 -40.68 -21.66
CA GLY A 519 6.56 -40.46 -20.23
C GLY A 519 7.83 -40.54 -19.39
N SER A 520 7.68 -40.79 -18.09
CA SER A 520 8.78 -40.86 -17.15
C SER A 520 9.69 -42.05 -17.36
N LEU A 521 10.95 -41.98 -16.89
CA LEU A 521 11.90 -43.11 -16.91
C LEU A 521 11.32 -44.40 -16.32
N LYS A 522 10.55 -44.29 -15.24
CA LYS A 522 9.88 -45.40 -14.58
C LYS A 522 8.85 -46.08 -15.54
N PHE A 523 7.99 -45.27 -16.13
CA PHE A 523 6.93 -45.75 -17.02
C PHE A 523 7.51 -46.43 -18.28
N ILE A 524 8.50 -45.79 -18.92
CA ILE A 524 9.12 -46.38 -20.11
C ILE A 524 9.94 -47.61 -19.74
N GLY A 525 10.61 -47.67 -18.59
CA GLY A 525 11.35 -48.84 -18.10
C GLY A 525 10.47 -50.06 -17.80
N GLU A 526 9.16 -49.90 -17.58
CA GLU A 526 8.18 -51.00 -17.50
C GLU A 526 7.80 -51.55 -18.88
N LYS A 527 8.04 -50.81 -19.97
CA LYS A 527 7.64 -51.19 -21.33
C LYS A 527 8.84 -51.79 -22.11
N ILE A 528 10.00 -51.16 -21.97
CA ILE A 528 11.22 -51.55 -22.66
C ILE A 528 12.45 -51.49 -21.73
N ALA A 529 13.50 -52.28 -22.06
CA ALA A 529 14.79 -52.12 -21.40
C ALA A 529 15.43 -50.79 -21.83
N VAL A 530 15.62 -49.85 -20.89
CA VAL A 530 16.27 -48.57 -21.14
C VAL A 530 17.79 -48.75 -20.97
N GLY A 531 18.57 -48.36 -21.98
CA GLY A 531 20.04 -48.48 -21.95
C GLY A 531 20.66 -47.58 -20.88
N ASP A 532 21.81 -47.98 -20.33
CA ASP A 532 22.48 -47.30 -19.22
C ASP A 532 22.91 -45.86 -19.56
N ARG A 533 23.22 -45.56 -20.81
CA ARG A 533 23.49 -44.19 -21.29
C ARG A 533 22.26 -43.28 -21.09
N ILE A 534 21.08 -43.69 -21.53
CA ILE A 534 19.87 -42.91 -21.41
C ILE A 534 19.47 -42.73 -19.94
N LYS A 535 19.65 -43.77 -19.10
CA LYS A 535 19.42 -43.69 -17.66
C LYS A 535 20.33 -42.66 -16.99
N SER A 536 21.66 -42.73 -17.25
CA SER A 536 22.63 -41.81 -16.66
C SER A 536 22.38 -40.38 -17.08
N GLU A 537 21.98 -40.14 -18.35
CA GLU A 537 21.62 -38.81 -18.83
C GLU A 537 20.30 -38.30 -18.23
N ALA A 538 19.31 -39.17 -18.08
CA ALA A 538 18.05 -38.81 -17.40
C ALA A 538 18.32 -38.42 -15.92
N ASP A 539 19.18 -39.17 -15.23
CA ASP A 539 19.57 -38.85 -13.85
C ASP A 539 20.37 -37.55 -13.76
N ARG A 540 21.28 -37.30 -14.71
CA ARG A 540 22.02 -36.04 -14.81
C ARG A 540 21.08 -34.84 -15.01
N LEU A 541 20.19 -34.91 -16.00
CA LEU A 541 19.22 -33.85 -16.31
C LEU A 541 18.26 -33.61 -15.14
N SER A 542 17.79 -34.68 -14.51
CA SER A 542 16.98 -34.58 -13.30
C SER A 542 17.75 -33.89 -12.17
N GLY A 543 19.05 -34.15 -12.05
CA GLY A 543 19.97 -33.49 -11.12
C GLY A 543 20.20 -32.01 -11.41
N GLU A 544 20.00 -31.57 -12.66
CA GLU A 544 20.03 -30.17 -13.08
C GLU A 544 18.71 -29.44 -12.92
N GLY A 545 17.67 -30.12 -12.44
CA GLY A 545 16.33 -29.54 -12.22
C GLY A 545 15.44 -29.59 -13.47
N LYS A 546 15.78 -30.43 -14.46
CA LYS A 546 15.01 -30.66 -15.69
C LYS A 546 14.12 -31.90 -15.57
N THR A 547 13.06 -31.98 -16.34
CA THR A 547 12.17 -33.14 -16.40
C THR A 547 12.44 -33.91 -17.71
N PRO A 548 13.15 -35.05 -17.68
CA PRO A 548 13.38 -35.88 -18.85
C PRO A 548 12.11 -36.69 -19.17
N LEU A 549 11.59 -36.52 -20.37
CA LEU A 549 10.50 -37.28 -20.94
C LEU A 549 11.11 -38.28 -21.97
N LEU A 550 10.89 -39.57 -21.77
CA LEU A 550 11.41 -40.63 -22.65
C LEU A 550 10.33 -41.05 -23.65
N PHE A 551 10.74 -41.32 -24.86
CA PHE A 551 9.85 -41.72 -25.94
C PHE A 551 10.33 -43.06 -26.55
N CYS A 552 9.39 -43.98 -26.83
CA CYS A 552 9.68 -45.20 -27.54
C CYS A 552 8.56 -45.57 -28.52
N LYS A 553 8.94 -46.32 -29.55
CA LYS A 553 8.06 -46.85 -30.55
C LYS A 553 8.11 -48.37 -30.47
N ASN A 554 7.02 -49.05 -30.11
CA ASN A 554 7.00 -50.49 -29.81
C ASN A 554 8.11 -50.83 -28.78
N ASN A 555 9.06 -51.66 -29.16
CA ASN A 555 10.22 -52.04 -28.33
C ASN A 555 11.52 -51.25 -28.64
N ARG A 556 11.45 -50.22 -29.50
CA ARG A 556 12.61 -49.40 -29.88
C ARG A 556 12.62 -48.10 -29.10
N MET A 557 13.69 -47.82 -28.41
CA MET A 557 13.91 -46.50 -27.78
C MET A 557 14.12 -45.45 -28.86
N LEU A 558 13.40 -44.31 -28.78
CA LEU A 558 13.58 -43.16 -29.67
C LEU A 558 14.56 -42.13 -29.06
N GLY A 559 14.52 -41.95 -27.77
CA GLY A 559 15.33 -40.97 -27.06
C GLY A 559 14.58 -40.29 -25.93
N MET A 560 15.13 -39.17 -25.49
CA MET A 560 14.47 -38.32 -24.48
C MET A 560 14.48 -36.85 -24.86
N ILE A 561 13.49 -36.12 -24.38
CA ILE A 561 13.38 -34.67 -24.47
C ILE A 561 13.28 -34.15 -23.05
N ALA A 562 14.16 -33.26 -22.63
CA ALA A 562 14.11 -32.63 -21.33
C ALA A 562 13.40 -31.31 -21.42
N VAL A 563 12.48 -31.12 -20.49
CA VAL A 563 11.67 -29.89 -20.36
C VAL A 563 11.95 -29.27 -18.99
N ALA A 564 12.16 -27.99 -18.92
CA ALA A 564 12.36 -27.29 -17.67
C ALA A 564 11.64 -25.94 -17.67
N ASP A 565 11.20 -25.56 -16.49
CA ASP A 565 10.75 -24.20 -16.21
C ASP A 565 11.99 -23.32 -15.98
N THR A 566 12.22 -22.38 -16.89
CA THR A 566 13.43 -21.58 -16.91
C THR A 566 13.42 -20.47 -15.87
N ILE A 567 14.59 -20.22 -15.25
CA ILE A 567 14.74 -19.10 -14.30
C ILE A 567 14.63 -17.79 -15.07
N LYS A 568 13.83 -16.84 -14.55
CA LYS A 568 13.75 -15.50 -15.15
C LYS A 568 15.12 -14.84 -15.14
N SER A 569 15.46 -14.12 -16.20
CA SER A 569 16.77 -13.49 -16.38
C SER A 569 17.14 -12.51 -15.26
N ASP A 570 16.14 -11.90 -14.63
CA ASP A 570 16.30 -10.90 -13.57
C ASP A 570 16.29 -11.51 -12.14
N SER A 571 15.92 -12.80 -11.98
CA SER A 571 15.83 -13.45 -10.67
C SER A 571 17.15 -13.46 -9.88
N PRO A 572 18.31 -13.78 -10.46
CA PRO A 572 19.58 -13.76 -9.72
C PRO A 572 19.94 -12.35 -9.23
N ASP A 573 19.67 -11.32 -10.04
CA ASP A 573 19.92 -9.93 -9.64
C ASP A 573 18.96 -9.47 -8.53
N ALA A 574 17.68 -9.82 -8.61
CA ALA A 574 16.69 -9.54 -7.59
C ALA A 574 17.08 -10.17 -6.23
N VAL A 575 17.47 -11.44 -6.23
CA VAL A 575 17.94 -12.15 -5.03
C VAL A 575 19.17 -11.49 -4.44
N LYS A 576 20.15 -11.14 -5.27
CA LYS A 576 21.35 -10.40 -4.85
C LYS A 576 21.01 -9.05 -4.21
N GLN A 577 20.06 -8.30 -4.78
CA GLN A 577 19.61 -7.02 -4.24
C GLN A 577 18.93 -7.20 -2.88
N LEU A 578 18.03 -8.18 -2.73
CA LEU A 578 17.37 -8.49 -1.45
C LEU A 578 18.40 -8.83 -0.35
N ARG A 579 19.38 -9.68 -0.66
CA ARG A 579 20.47 -10.03 0.26
C ARG A 579 21.31 -8.82 0.65
N ASN A 580 21.63 -7.94 -0.30
CA ASN A 580 22.34 -6.68 -0.02
C ASN A 580 21.56 -5.74 0.89
N MET A 581 20.23 -5.79 0.84
CA MET A 581 19.35 -5.07 1.77
C MET A 581 19.28 -5.70 3.17
N GLY A 582 19.99 -6.82 3.40
CA GLY A 582 19.97 -7.59 4.65
C GLY A 582 18.67 -8.40 4.85
N ILE A 583 18.00 -8.78 3.76
CA ILE A 583 16.79 -9.60 3.78
C ILE A 583 17.21 -11.06 3.56
N ARG A 584 16.76 -11.96 4.42
CA ARG A 584 16.91 -13.40 4.27
C ARG A 584 15.98 -13.88 3.15
N VAL A 585 16.51 -14.61 2.17
CA VAL A 585 15.74 -15.08 1.01
C VAL A 585 15.58 -16.58 1.09
N ILE A 586 14.35 -17.06 1.03
CA ILE A 586 13.99 -18.48 1.11
C ILE A 586 13.18 -18.83 -0.13
N MET A 587 13.47 -19.94 -0.81
CA MET A 587 12.61 -20.47 -1.87
C MET A 587 11.69 -21.54 -1.30
N LEU A 588 10.38 -21.43 -1.57
CA LEU A 588 9.36 -22.37 -1.15
C LEU A 588 8.75 -23.06 -2.38
N THR A 589 8.72 -24.40 -2.38
CA THR A 589 8.21 -25.14 -3.55
C THR A 589 7.64 -26.51 -3.17
N GLY A 590 6.71 -27.00 -3.99
CA GLY A 590 6.21 -28.38 -3.93
C GLY A 590 7.14 -29.41 -4.58
N ASP A 591 8.18 -28.99 -5.30
CA ASP A 591 9.12 -29.88 -5.95
C ASP A 591 9.93 -30.71 -4.95
N ASN A 592 10.54 -31.78 -5.46
CA ASN A 592 11.50 -32.56 -4.67
C ASN A 592 12.75 -31.73 -4.34
N GLU A 593 13.41 -32.08 -3.25
CA GLU A 593 14.54 -31.34 -2.70
C GLU A 593 15.71 -31.18 -3.67
N ARG A 594 15.98 -32.18 -4.52
CA ARG A 594 17.08 -32.18 -5.49
C ARG A 594 16.87 -31.12 -6.57
N THR A 595 15.69 -31.12 -7.18
CA THR A 595 15.29 -30.12 -8.20
C THR A 595 15.27 -28.72 -7.60
N ALA A 596 14.68 -28.58 -6.41
CA ALA A 596 14.58 -27.28 -5.73
C ALA A 596 15.96 -26.69 -5.42
N LYS A 597 16.91 -27.48 -4.92
CA LYS A 597 18.29 -27.06 -4.66
C LYS A 597 19.03 -26.65 -5.94
N ALA A 598 18.77 -27.35 -7.06
CA ALA A 598 19.40 -27.02 -8.35
C ALA A 598 18.93 -25.64 -8.86
N VAL A 599 17.62 -25.36 -8.79
CA VAL A 599 17.04 -24.06 -9.17
C VAL A 599 17.54 -22.95 -8.25
N ALA A 600 17.49 -23.17 -6.94
CA ALA A 600 17.94 -22.20 -5.94
C ALA A 600 19.41 -21.80 -6.13
N LYS A 601 20.30 -22.77 -6.36
CA LYS A 601 21.72 -22.52 -6.64
C LYS A 601 21.92 -21.62 -7.85
N LYS A 602 21.18 -21.86 -8.93
CA LYS A 602 21.22 -21.02 -10.16
C LYS A 602 20.68 -19.61 -9.90
N ALA A 603 19.63 -19.48 -9.06
CA ALA A 603 19.06 -18.19 -8.69
C ALA A 603 19.85 -17.45 -7.59
N GLY A 604 20.85 -18.09 -6.97
CA GLY A 604 21.63 -17.53 -5.87
C GLY A 604 20.92 -17.53 -4.52
N ILE A 605 19.94 -18.43 -4.32
CA ILE A 605 19.19 -18.59 -3.06
C ILE A 605 19.83 -19.69 -2.23
N ASP A 606 20.18 -19.40 -0.97
CA ASP A 606 20.87 -20.34 -0.10
C ASP A 606 19.92 -21.28 0.67
N GLU A 607 18.69 -20.83 0.93
CA GLU A 607 17.72 -21.54 1.74
C GLU A 607 16.53 -22.02 0.90
N VAL A 608 16.19 -23.30 1.04
CA VAL A 608 15.10 -23.94 0.30
C VAL A 608 14.23 -24.76 1.24
N ILE A 609 12.92 -24.59 1.09
CA ILE A 609 11.92 -25.46 1.72
C ILE A 609 11.17 -26.15 0.59
N ALA A 610 11.46 -27.45 0.42
CA ALA A 610 10.98 -28.26 -0.69
C ALA A 610 9.91 -29.27 -0.24
N GLY A 611 9.15 -29.82 -1.19
CA GLY A 611 8.15 -30.85 -0.93
C GLY A 611 6.91 -30.36 -0.17
N VAL A 612 6.61 -29.08 -0.21
CA VAL A 612 5.49 -28.47 0.50
C VAL A 612 4.27 -28.41 -0.41
N LEU A 613 3.24 -29.14 -0.08
CA LEU A 613 1.95 -29.09 -0.77
C LEU A 613 1.31 -27.70 -0.63
N PRO A 614 0.40 -27.30 -1.54
CA PRO A 614 -0.24 -25.97 -1.48
C PRO A 614 -0.82 -25.61 -0.13
N ASP A 615 -1.54 -26.54 0.52
CA ASP A 615 -2.14 -26.37 1.85
C ASP A 615 -1.11 -26.23 2.98
N GLY A 616 0.12 -26.71 2.78
CA GLY A 616 1.21 -26.62 3.75
C GLY A 616 1.99 -25.30 3.70
N LYS A 617 1.90 -24.55 2.60
CA LYS A 617 2.64 -23.28 2.42
C LYS A 617 2.28 -22.25 3.49
N GLU A 618 0.99 -22.15 3.85
CA GLU A 618 0.51 -21.26 4.91
C GLU A 618 1.18 -21.54 6.26
N ALA A 619 1.28 -22.82 6.64
CA ALA A 619 1.88 -23.24 7.92
C ALA A 619 3.37 -22.85 7.97
N VAL A 620 4.10 -23.00 6.86
CA VAL A 620 5.50 -22.57 6.74
C VAL A 620 5.61 -21.06 6.97
N ILE A 621 4.78 -20.24 6.30
CA ILE A 621 4.77 -18.79 6.50
C ILE A 621 4.50 -18.43 7.94
N ARG A 622 3.50 -19.06 8.60
CA ARG A 622 3.20 -18.81 10.02
C ARG A 622 4.39 -19.13 10.92
N SER A 623 5.13 -20.20 10.65
CA SER A 623 6.34 -20.55 11.43
C SER A 623 7.46 -19.53 11.26
N LEU A 624 7.66 -19.02 10.05
CA LEU A 624 8.69 -18.03 9.75
C LEU A 624 8.37 -16.63 10.36
N LYS A 625 7.09 -16.29 10.56
CA LYS A 625 6.68 -15.04 11.23
C LYS A 625 7.15 -14.96 12.67
N ALA A 626 7.39 -16.08 13.35
CA ALA A 626 7.99 -16.10 14.69
C ALA A 626 9.46 -15.62 14.67
N GLN A 627 10.14 -15.70 13.52
CA GLN A 627 11.55 -15.34 13.35
C GLN A 627 11.73 -13.89 12.87
N GLY A 628 10.73 -13.30 12.22
CA GLY A 628 10.81 -11.92 11.71
C GLY A 628 9.63 -11.55 10.82
N LYS A 629 9.70 -10.34 10.23
CA LYS A 629 8.68 -9.85 9.30
C LYS A 629 8.82 -10.53 7.94
N VAL A 630 7.80 -11.30 7.56
CA VAL A 630 7.78 -12.13 6.36
C VAL A 630 7.01 -11.46 5.23
N ALA A 631 7.65 -11.36 4.06
CA ALA A 631 6.98 -11.13 2.79
C ALA A 631 6.90 -12.46 2.03
N MET A 632 5.71 -12.86 1.61
CA MET A 632 5.49 -13.96 0.66
C MET A 632 5.32 -13.39 -0.73
N ILE A 633 6.06 -13.94 -1.69
CA ILE A 633 6.04 -13.53 -3.10
C ILE A 633 5.62 -14.73 -3.94
N GLY A 634 4.54 -14.58 -4.72
CA GLY A 634 3.96 -15.63 -5.54
C GLY A 634 3.16 -15.10 -6.72
N ASP A 635 2.69 -15.99 -7.59
CA ASP A 635 1.80 -15.65 -8.72
C ASP A 635 0.30 -15.62 -8.34
N GLY A 636 -0.02 -16.11 -7.17
CA GLY A 636 -1.29 -15.98 -6.45
C GLY A 636 -2.35 -17.03 -6.67
N ILE A 637 -2.28 -17.91 -7.65
CA ILE A 637 -3.32 -18.92 -7.88
C ILE A 637 -3.28 -19.99 -6.78
N ASN A 638 -2.09 -20.56 -6.56
CA ASN A 638 -1.86 -21.62 -5.57
C ASN A 638 -1.35 -21.08 -4.23
N ASP A 639 -0.95 -19.80 -4.20
CA ASP A 639 -0.27 -19.19 -3.06
C ASP A 639 -1.17 -18.25 -2.25
N ALA A 640 -2.44 -18.06 -2.65
CA ALA A 640 -3.35 -17.12 -2.00
C ALA A 640 -3.44 -17.27 -0.47
N PRO A 641 -3.52 -18.50 0.10
CA PRO A 641 -3.49 -18.68 1.55
C PRO A 641 -2.17 -18.23 2.18
N ALA A 642 -1.03 -18.51 1.54
CA ALA A 642 0.30 -18.13 2.02
C ALA A 642 0.54 -16.62 1.91
N LEU A 643 0.08 -15.98 0.82
CA LEU A 643 0.11 -14.53 0.62
C LEU A 643 -0.67 -13.81 1.73
N THR A 644 -1.88 -14.28 2.02
CA THR A 644 -2.74 -13.71 3.07
C THR A 644 -2.16 -13.92 4.48
N ALA A 645 -1.48 -15.05 4.73
CA ALA A 645 -0.91 -15.38 6.03
C ALA A 645 0.37 -14.59 6.34
N ALA A 646 1.08 -14.09 5.33
CA ALA A 646 2.31 -13.31 5.49
C ALA A 646 2.06 -11.95 6.19
N ASP A 647 3.12 -11.25 6.61
CA ASP A 647 3.01 -9.85 7.04
C ASP A 647 2.82 -8.91 5.84
N THR A 648 3.26 -9.35 4.67
CA THR A 648 3.04 -8.69 3.38
C THR A 648 2.98 -9.75 2.29
N GLY A 649 1.83 -9.89 1.63
CA GLY A 649 1.68 -10.67 0.43
C GLY A 649 2.02 -9.84 -0.81
N ILE A 650 2.89 -10.33 -1.69
CA ILE A 650 3.29 -9.67 -2.93
C ILE A 650 2.96 -10.56 -4.11
N ALA A 651 2.00 -10.17 -4.94
CA ALA A 651 1.67 -10.87 -6.17
C ALA A 651 2.53 -10.35 -7.32
N ILE A 652 3.12 -11.26 -8.11
CA ILE A 652 3.90 -10.96 -9.32
C ILE A 652 3.06 -11.27 -10.56
N GLY A 653 3.01 -10.29 -11.48
CA GLY A 653 2.24 -10.40 -12.71
C GLY A 653 0.75 -10.14 -12.49
N ALA A 654 0.13 -9.40 -13.37
CA ALA A 654 -1.30 -9.03 -13.29
C ALA A 654 -2.25 -10.20 -13.65
N GLY A 655 -1.81 -11.46 -13.44
CA GLY A 655 -2.37 -12.64 -14.12
C GLY A 655 -3.73 -13.11 -13.62
N THR A 656 -4.13 -12.95 -12.36
CA THR A 656 -5.39 -13.50 -11.86
C THR A 656 -6.04 -12.60 -10.82
N ASP A 657 -7.37 -12.50 -10.89
CA ASP A 657 -8.17 -11.76 -9.91
C ASP A 657 -7.95 -12.27 -8.49
N VAL A 658 -7.73 -13.59 -8.33
CA VAL A 658 -7.46 -14.24 -7.03
C VAL A 658 -6.14 -13.76 -6.42
N ALA A 659 -5.09 -13.60 -7.23
CA ALA A 659 -3.80 -13.06 -6.77
C ALA A 659 -3.94 -11.60 -6.32
N ILE A 660 -4.63 -10.81 -7.13
CA ILE A 660 -4.92 -9.41 -6.82
C ILE A 660 -5.68 -9.32 -5.50
N ASP A 661 -6.66 -10.19 -5.24
CA ASP A 661 -7.45 -10.14 -4.01
C ASP A 661 -6.68 -10.58 -2.76
N ALA A 662 -5.80 -11.55 -2.86
CA ALA A 662 -5.07 -12.13 -1.73
C ALA A 662 -3.83 -11.31 -1.32
N ALA A 663 -3.21 -10.57 -2.25
CA ALA A 663 -1.96 -9.85 -1.99
C ALA A 663 -2.18 -8.45 -1.42
N ASP A 664 -1.20 -7.94 -0.67
CA ASP A 664 -1.08 -6.57 -0.18
C ASP A 664 -0.44 -5.62 -1.20
N VAL A 665 0.45 -6.18 -2.02
CA VAL A 665 1.18 -5.48 -3.08
C VAL A 665 1.03 -6.26 -4.37
N VAL A 666 0.70 -5.57 -5.46
CA VAL A 666 0.59 -6.15 -6.79
C VAL A 666 1.66 -5.54 -7.68
N LEU A 667 2.50 -6.40 -8.25
CA LEU A 667 3.51 -6.04 -9.24
C LEU A 667 2.94 -6.34 -10.63
N MET A 668 2.67 -5.28 -11.40
CA MET A 668 2.05 -5.40 -12.72
C MET A 668 2.92 -6.13 -13.73
N LYS A 669 4.24 -6.05 -13.53
CA LYS A 669 5.22 -6.71 -14.37
C LYS A 669 5.58 -8.07 -13.79
N SER A 670 5.88 -9.02 -14.65
CA SER A 670 6.34 -10.34 -14.21
C SER A 670 7.86 -10.37 -13.91
N ARG A 671 8.41 -9.30 -13.29
CA ARG A 671 9.84 -9.17 -12.96
C ARG A 671 10.07 -9.27 -11.46
N LEU A 672 10.99 -10.14 -11.07
CA LEU A 672 11.35 -10.30 -9.66
C LEU A 672 12.10 -9.07 -9.10
N THR A 673 12.81 -8.32 -9.95
CA THR A 673 13.48 -7.05 -9.57
C THR A 673 12.54 -5.95 -9.07
N ASP A 674 11.24 -6.05 -9.35
CA ASP A 674 10.25 -5.12 -8.82
C ASP A 674 9.98 -5.33 -7.31
N VAL A 675 10.29 -6.53 -6.77
CA VAL A 675 10.20 -6.79 -5.31
C VAL A 675 11.19 -5.93 -4.51
N PRO A 676 12.51 -5.95 -4.78
CA PRO A 676 13.42 -5.01 -4.10
C PRO A 676 13.09 -3.55 -4.40
N ALA A 677 12.54 -3.20 -5.57
CA ALA A 677 12.09 -1.84 -5.87
C ALA A 677 10.90 -1.41 -4.98
N ALA A 678 9.91 -2.28 -4.77
CA ALA A 678 8.80 -2.05 -3.85
C ALA A 678 9.26 -1.83 -2.41
N ILE A 679 10.21 -2.63 -1.94
CA ILE A 679 10.80 -2.50 -0.59
C ILE A 679 11.57 -1.18 -0.46
N ARG A 680 12.32 -0.74 -1.49
CA ARG A 680 13.02 0.56 -1.50
C ARG A 680 12.04 1.72 -1.43
N LEU A 681 10.98 1.68 -2.23
CA LEU A 681 9.94 2.71 -2.24
C LEU A 681 9.30 2.83 -0.86
N SER A 682 8.93 1.70 -0.28
CA SER A 682 8.35 1.65 1.06
C SER A 682 9.31 2.21 2.12
N ARG A 683 10.58 1.79 2.14
CA ARG A 683 11.60 2.31 3.07
C ARG A 683 11.84 3.82 2.89
N SER A 684 11.83 4.29 1.64
CA SER A 684 11.97 5.72 1.32
C SER A 684 10.77 6.52 1.81
N SER A 685 9.55 5.99 1.62
CA SER A 685 8.31 6.59 2.10
C SER A 685 8.27 6.64 3.63
N LEU A 686 8.65 5.56 4.32
CA LEU A 686 8.74 5.52 5.78
C LEU A 686 9.74 6.55 6.33
N ARG A 687 10.92 6.65 5.70
CA ARG A 687 11.91 7.66 6.08
C ARG A 687 11.35 9.07 5.92
N ASN A 688 10.72 9.33 4.78
CA ASN A 688 10.09 10.62 4.50
C ASN A 688 9.02 10.97 5.54
N ILE A 689 8.20 9.99 5.94
CA ILE A 689 7.21 10.16 7.01
C ILE A 689 7.89 10.56 8.33
N HIS A 690 8.98 9.88 8.72
CA HIS A 690 9.71 10.22 9.96
C HIS A 690 10.35 11.61 9.88
N GLU A 691 10.93 11.99 8.74
CA GLU A 691 11.47 13.33 8.51
C GLU A 691 10.35 14.39 8.59
N ASN A 692 9.21 14.13 7.99
CA ASN A 692 8.04 15.03 8.05
C ASN A 692 7.53 15.20 9.49
N LEU A 693 7.43 14.13 10.26
CA LEU A 693 7.02 14.17 11.66
C LEU A 693 8.06 14.93 12.50
N PHE A 694 9.34 14.71 12.29
CA PHE A 694 10.40 15.44 12.96
C PHE A 694 10.26 16.96 12.72
N TRP A 695 10.13 17.39 11.47
CA TRP A 695 9.95 18.80 11.15
C TRP A 695 8.65 19.36 11.73
N ALA A 696 7.55 18.61 11.69
CA ALA A 696 6.28 19.06 12.27
C ALA A 696 6.35 19.28 13.79
N PHE A 697 7.21 18.54 14.51
CA PHE A 697 7.36 18.67 15.96
C PHE A 697 8.41 19.68 16.37
N ILE A 698 9.57 19.74 15.69
CA ILE A 698 10.71 20.53 16.15
C ILE A 698 10.38 22.03 16.21
N TYR A 699 9.56 22.54 15.28
CA TYR A 699 9.10 23.93 15.30
C TYR A 699 8.33 24.25 16.58
N ASN A 700 7.48 23.34 17.04
CA ASN A 700 6.72 23.52 18.29
C ASN A 700 7.60 23.39 19.52
N VAL A 701 8.52 22.43 19.56
CA VAL A 701 9.43 22.20 20.68
C VAL A 701 10.33 23.43 20.95
N ILE A 702 10.78 24.09 19.89
CA ILE A 702 11.60 25.30 20.00
C ILE A 702 10.70 26.54 20.18
N GLY A 703 9.60 26.61 19.45
CA GLY A 703 8.76 27.80 19.38
C GLY A 703 7.94 28.05 20.64
N ILE A 704 7.43 27.02 21.32
CA ILE A 704 6.61 27.20 22.53
C ILE A 704 7.41 27.85 23.66
N PRO A 705 8.62 27.41 24.04
CA PRO A 705 9.44 28.10 25.05
C PRO A 705 9.81 29.54 24.67
N LEU A 706 10.11 29.78 23.37
CA LEU A 706 10.36 31.13 22.87
C LEU A 706 9.13 32.03 22.99
N ALA A 707 7.97 31.56 22.61
CA ALA A 707 6.70 32.26 22.69
C ALA A 707 6.28 32.51 24.15
N ALA A 708 6.51 31.53 25.01
CA ALA A 708 6.26 31.68 26.46
C ALA A 708 7.19 32.70 27.15
N GLY A 709 8.26 33.13 26.47
CA GLY A 709 9.17 34.15 26.99
C GLY A 709 10.30 33.58 27.84
N VAL A 710 10.58 32.28 27.85
CA VAL A 710 11.64 31.65 28.67
C VAL A 710 13.03 32.23 28.35
N PHE A 711 13.25 32.70 27.12
CA PHE A 711 14.53 33.22 26.67
C PHE A 711 14.61 34.76 26.63
N ILE A 712 13.62 35.48 27.18
CA ILE A 712 13.62 36.95 27.28
C ILE A 712 14.88 37.47 28.04
N PRO A 713 15.34 36.82 29.12
CA PRO A 713 16.56 37.25 29.79
C PRO A 713 17.83 37.22 28.89
N LEU A 714 17.78 36.43 27.78
CA LEU A 714 18.83 36.39 26.76
C LEU A 714 18.56 37.33 25.56
N GLY A 715 17.57 38.23 25.66
CA GLY A 715 17.19 39.16 24.59
C GLY A 715 16.39 38.53 23.45
N LEU A 716 15.95 37.27 23.57
CA LEU A 716 15.21 36.59 22.53
C LEU A 716 13.68 36.67 22.83
N THR A 717 12.95 37.42 22.01
CA THR A 717 11.50 37.55 22.09
C THR A 717 10.85 37.06 20.80
N LEU A 718 9.70 36.42 20.92
CA LEU A 718 8.90 36.02 19.78
C LEU A 718 7.57 36.77 19.73
N ASN A 719 7.35 37.50 18.65
CA ASN A 719 6.07 38.15 18.37
C ASN A 719 5.10 37.10 17.77
N PRO A 720 3.77 37.14 18.08
CA PRO A 720 2.76 36.27 17.51
C PRO A 720 2.79 36.20 15.97
N MET A 721 3.13 37.27 15.29
CA MET A 721 3.25 37.32 13.82
C MET A 721 4.31 36.39 13.27
N PHE A 722 5.52 36.41 13.87
CA PHE A 722 6.61 35.49 13.46
C PHE A 722 6.25 34.03 13.75
N GLY A 723 5.50 33.79 14.85
CA GLY A 723 4.96 32.47 15.16
C GLY A 723 4.04 31.95 14.05
N ALA A 724 3.10 32.79 13.58
CA ALA A 724 2.18 32.44 12.50
C ALA A 724 2.91 32.19 11.15
N ALA A 725 3.94 33.00 10.85
CA ALA A 725 4.76 32.84 9.65
C ALA A 725 5.57 31.52 9.68
N ALA A 726 6.23 31.20 10.79
CA ALA A 726 6.99 29.97 10.99
C ALA A 726 6.10 28.73 10.85
N MET A 727 4.88 28.78 11.38
CA MET A 727 3.90 27.70 11.27
C MET A 727 3.47 27.43 9.81
N SER A 728 3.24 28.50 9.04
CA SER A 728 2.90 28.38 7.60
C SER A 728 4.06 27.76 6.81
N LEU A 729 5.30 28.14 7.13
CA LEU A 729 6.51 27.58 6.53
C LEU A 729 6.72 26.11 6.89
N SER A 730 6.36 25.68 8.11
CA SER A 730 6.44 24.27 8.53
C SER A 730 5.60 23.36 7.61
N SER A 731 4.37 23.74 7.29
CA SER A 731 3.50 22.99 6.37
C SER A 731 4.10 22.90 4.95
N PHE A 732 4.69 23.98 4.47
CA PHE A 732 5.40 24.02 3.19
C PHE A 732 6.60 23.07 3.18
N CYS A 733 7.40 23.04 4.23
CA CYS A 733 8.56 22.15 4.36
C CYS A 733 8.15 20.67 4.32
N VAL A 734 7.10 20.29 5.05
CA VAL A 734 6.58 18.92 5.08
C VAL A 734 6.14 18.44 3.68
N VAL A 735 5.39 19.27 2.95
CA VAL A 735 4.93 18.90 1.62
C VAL A 735 6.09 18.86 0.62
N SER A 736 6.98 19.84 0.67
CA SER A 736 8.18 19.86 -0.20
C SER A 736 9.06 18.65 0.02
N ASN A 737 9.22 18.20 1.27
CA ASN A 737 9.95 16.97 1.60
C ASN A 737 9.22 15.74 1.03
N ALA A 738 7.91 15.65 1.16
CA ALA A 738 7.14 14.54 0.59
C ALA A 738 7.26 14.46 -0.94
N LEU A 739 7.23 15.60 -1.63
CA LEU A 739 7.40 15.66 -3.09
C LEU A 739 8.79 15.18 -3.57
N ARG A 740 9.81 15.15 -2.69
CA ARG A 740 11.14 14.56 -3.00
C ARG A 740 11.04 13.09 -3.37
N LEU A 741 9.99 12.37 -2.90
CA LEU A 741 9.77 10.97 -3.28
C LEU A 741 9.60 10.78 -4.80
N ASN A 742 9.14 11.78 -5.55
CA ASN A 742 9.06 11.73 -7.01
C ASN A 742 10.43 11.52 -7.68
N PHE A 743 11.51 11.86 -6.99
CA PHE A 743 12.90 11.68 -7.47
C PHE A 743 13.55 10.41 -6.95
N CYS A 744 12.76 9.51 -6.30
CA CYS A 744 13.27 8.25 -5.77
C CYS A 744 13.67 7.31 -6.91
N ARG A 745 14.93 6.86 -6.92
CA ARG A 745 15.46 5.92 -7.91
C ARG A 745 15.23 4.49 -7.43
N LEU A 746 14.12 3.88 -7.82
CA LEU A 746 13.67 2.57 -7.32
C LEU A 746 14.62 1.41 -7.67
N TYR A 747 15.25 1.47 -8.84
CA TYR A 747 16.12 0.40 -9.36
C TYR A 747 17.62 0.64 -9.06
N SER A 748 17.97 1.70 -8.30
CA SER A 748 19.36 1.98 -7.92
C SER A 748 19.70 1.40 -6.56
N THR A 749 20.75 0.59 -6.50
CA THR A 749 21.25 -0.08 -5.28
C THR A 749 22.16 0.80 -4.42
N LYS A 750 22.56 1.99 -4.91
CA LYS A 750 23.58 2.86 -4.27
C LYS A 750 23.26 3.31 -2.83
N HIS A 751 21.98 3.34 -2.45
CA HIS A 751 21.53 3.84 -1.16
C HIS A 751 20.83 2.76 -0.32
N ASP A 752 20.99 1.48 -0.68
CA ASP A 752 20.38 0.39 0.07
C ASP A 752 20.94 0.33 1.49
N ARG A 753 20.04 0.32 2.47
CA ARG A 753 20.37 0.11 3.88
C ARG A 753 20.03 -1.30 4.28
N LYS A 754 20.95 -1.97 4.98
CA LYS A 754 20.69 -3.28 5.55
C LYS A 754 19.50 -3.21 6.50
N ALA A 755 18.61 -4.20 6.47
CA ALA A 755 17.57 -4.40 7.46
C ALA A 755 18.20 -4.45 8.87
N LYS A 756 17.46 -4.04 9.90
CA LYS A 756 17.91 -4.26 11.28
C LYS A 756 18.19 -5.76 11.45
N PRO A 757 19.33 -6.14 12.04
CA PRO A 757 19.62 -7.54 12.29
C PRO A 757 18.46 -8.16 13.07
N MET A 758 18.07 -9.37 12.68
CA MET A 758 17.14 -10.18 13.44
C MET A 758 17.74 -10.41 14.83
N ASN A 759 16.89 -10.41 15.84
CA ASN A 759 17.32 -10.82 17.17
C ASN A 759 17.71 -12.30 17.08
N ASN A 760 19.01 -12.60 16.95
CA ASN A 760 19.55 -13.95 16.83
C ASN A 760 19.35 -14.81 18.10
N ASN A 761 18.56 -14.35 19.06
CA ASN A 761 18.14 -15.16 20.20
C ASN A 761 16.92 -16.06 19.92
N ALA A 762 16.37 -16.04 18.71
CA ALA A 762 15.41 -17.03 18.27
C ALA A 762 16.17 -18.10 17.48
N ILE A 763 16.61 -19.14 18.16
CA ILE A 763 16.86 -20.52 17.70
C ILE A 763 17.30 -20.60 16.23
N GLN A 764 18.61 -20.81 16.00
CA GLN A 764 19.06 -21.54 14.81
C GLN A 764 18.08 -22.72 14.58
N PRO A 765 17.81 -23.12 13.33
CA PRO A 765 17.23 -24.42 13.10
C PRO A 765 18.26 -25.41 13.68
N SER A 766 18.14 -25.69 14.98
CA SER A 766 18.68 -26.92 15.49
C SER A 766 18.05 -27.98 14.61
N ASP A 767 18.86 -28.90 14.09
CA ASP A 767 18.43 -30.28 13.93
C ASP A 767 17.54 -30.60 15.13
N THR A 768 16.27 -30.29 15.05
CA THR A 768 15.26 -30.91 15.86
C THR A 768 15.18 -32.32 15.28
N ALA A 769 16.11 -33.15 15.71
CA ALA A 769 15.78 -34.54 15.84
C ALA A 769 14.37 -34.53 16.41
N LYS A 770 13.37 -34.92 15.61
CA LYS A 770 12.00 -35.08 16.06
C LYS A 770 12.08 -35.93 17.31
N ILE A 771 11.84 -35.36 18.48
CA ILE A 771 11.85 -36.13 19.72
C ILE A 771 10.59 -36.98 19.63
N THR A 772 10.77 -38.23 19.17
CA THR A 772 9.69 -39.22 19.17
C THR A 772 9.75 -40.02 20.47
N LYS A 773 8.64 -40.08 21.18
CA LYS A 773 8.51 -40.96 22.31
C LYS A 773 7.61 -42.13 21.96
N THR A 774 8.11 -43.34 22.13
CA THR A 774 7.36 -44.58 21.93
C THR A 774 6.77 -45.06 23.27
N ILE A 775 5.46 -45.12 23.33
CA ILE A 775 4.69 -45.51 24.53
C ILE A 775 4.14 -46.90 24.31
N LYS A 776 4.54 -47.85 25.15
CA LYS A 776 4.00 -49.22 25.13
C LYS A 776 2.75 -49.29 25.97
N ILE A 777 1.63 -49.70 25.35
CA ILE A 777 0.28 -49.62 25.95
C ILE A 777 -0.35 -51.00 25.96
N LYS A 778 -0.99 -51.33 27.07
CA LYS A 778 -1.79 -52.59 27.24
C LYS A 778 -3.27 -52.22 27.30
N GLY A 779 -4.09 -52.95 26.53
CA GLY A 779 -5.55 -52.84 26.56
C GLY A 779 -6.19 -52.22 25.31
N MET A 780 -5.39 -51.84 24.27
CA MET A 780 -5.92 -51.46 22.95
C MET A 780 -6.30 -52.76 22.19
N MET A 781 -7.54 -52.92 21.78
CA MET A 781 -8.05 -54.11 21.11
C MET A 781 -8.63 -53.87 19.72
N CYS A 782 -8.76 -52.59 19.28
CA CYS A 782 -9.36 -52.24 18.00
C CYS A 782 -8.97 -50.83 17.54
N GLU A 783 -9.25 -50.49 16.27
CA GLU A 783 -9.00 -49.18 15.69
C GLU A 783 -9.62 -47.97 16.45
N LYS A 784 -10.79 -48.20 17.11
CA LYS A 784 -11.37 -47.14 17.98
C LYS A 784 -10.52 -46.83 19.20
N CYS A 785 -9.83 -47.85 19.72
CA CYS A 785 -8.88 -47.68 20.83
C CYS A 785 -7.65 -46.85 20.38
N GLU A 786 -7.15 -47.08 19.16
CA GLU A 786 -6.08 -46.28 18.58
C GLU A 786 -6.46 -44.80 18.49
N HIS A 787 -7.66 -44.53 17.99
CA HIS A 787 -8.16 -43.16 17.85
C HIS A 787 -8.32 -42.47 19.24
N HIS A 788 -8.78 -43.15 20.27
CA HIS A 788 -8.86 -42.62 21.62
C HIS A 788 -7.47 -42.27 22.19
N VAL A 789 -6.51 -43.17 22.04
CA VAL A 789 -5.15 -42.94 22.53
C VAL A 789 -4.49 -41.82 21.75
N LYS A 790 -4.64 -41.78 20.42
CA LYS A 790 -4.16 -40.70 19.55
C LYS A 790 -4.71 -39.33 19.98
N THR A 791 -6.03 -39.23 20.13
CA THR A 791 -6.70 -37.97 20.53
C THR A 791 -6.27 -37.51 21.92
N ALA A 792 -6.08 -38.43 22.85
CA ALA A 792 -5.62 -38.11 24.20
C ALA A 792 -4.17 -37.61 24.25
N LEU A 793 -3.30 -38.13 23.40
CA LEU A 793 -1.91 -37.67 23.28
C LEU A 793 -1.83 -36.33 22.57
N GLU A 794 -2.58 -36.14 21.48
CA GLU A 794 -2.65 -34.88 20.72
C GLU A 794 -3.33 -33.75 21.49
N ALA A 795 -4.08 -34.06 22.55
CA ALA A 795 -4.63 -33.03 23.45
C ALA A 795 -3.56 -32.36 24.34
N ILE A 796 -2.33 -32.86 24.35
CA ILE A 796 -1.20 -32.24 25.06
C ILE A 796 -0.58 -31.18 24.14
N PRO A 797 -0.50 -29.89 24.53
CA PRO A 797 -0.08 -28.79 23.64
C PRO A 797 1.31 -28.97 23.00
N GLN A 798 2.18 -29.76 23.59
CA GLN A 798 3.53 -30.02 23.08
C GLN A 798 3.65 -31.31 22.26
N VAL A 799 2.56 -32.06 22.02
CA VAL A 799 2.52 -33.21 21.11
C VAL A 799 2.05 -32.73 19.75
N ALA A 800 2.92 -32.79 18.75
CA ALA A 800 2.64 -32.34 17.39
C ALA A 800 1.76 -33.33 16.61
N SER A 801 2.01 -34.62 16.80
CA SER A 801 1.23 -35.72 16.23
C SER A 801 1.39 -37.00 17.04
N ALA A 802 0.41 -37.90 17.00
CA ALA A 802 0.51 -39.23 17.60
C ALA A 802 -0.09 -40.29 16.68
N VAL A 803 0.57 -41.43 16.61
CA VAL A 803 0.10 -42.61 15.87
C VAL A 803 0.04 -43.77 16.84
N ALA A 804 -1.09 -44.44 16.97
CA ALA A 804 -1.25 -45.61 17.83
C ALA A 804 -1.57 -46.87 16.99
N SER A 805 -1.02 -48.02 17.39
CA SER A 805 -1.26 -49.31 16.76
C SER A 805 -1.72 -50.33 17.83
N HIS A 806 -2.92 -50.86 17.67
CA HIS A 806 -3.47 -51.87 18.59
C HIS A 806 -2.82 -53.24 18.34
N THR A 807 -2.37 -53.50 17.11
CA THR A 807 -1.68 -54.74 16.73
C THR A 807 -0.31 -54.86 17.39
N ASP A 808 0.42 -53.75 17.49
CA ASP A 808 1.76 -53.68 18.06
C ASP A 808 1.73 -53.31 19.56
N GLY A 809 0.60 -52.81 20.05
CA GLY A 809 0.45 -52.38 21.44
C GLY A 809 1.29 -51.15 21.79
N ILE A 810 1.51 -50.26 20.80
CA ILE A 810 2.37 -49.05 20.93
C ILE A 810 1.65 -47.80 20.44
N ALA A 811 2.03 -46.65 20.99
CA ALA A 811 1.78 -45.35 20.41
C ALA A 811 3.08 -44.58 20.29
N VAL A 812 3.26 -43.89 19.16
CA VAL A 812 4.41 -43.04 18.90
C VAL A 812 3.91 -41.59 18.90
N ALA A 813 4.43 -40.77 19.80
CA ALA A 813 4.14 -39.35 19.89
C ALA A 813 5.33 -38.53 19.38
N GLU A 814 5.10 -37.68 18.40
CA GLU A 814 6.06 -36.67 17.96
C GLU A 814 5.89 -35.40 18.80
N LEU A 815 6.94 -34.97 19.45
CA LEU A 815 6.94 -33.86 20.38
C LEU A 815 7.49 -32.59 19.71
N SER A 816 6.78 -31.48 19.87
CA SER A 816 7.22 -30.14 19.47
C SER A 816 8.00 -29.39 20.58
N GLY A 817 8.10 -30.00 21.75
CA GLY A 817 8.78 -29.50 22.94
C GLY A 817 8.97 -30.56 24.00
N GLU A 818 9.62 -30.22 25.09
CA GLU A 818 9.88 -31.15 26.19
C GLU A 818 8.58 -31.50 26.92
N VAL A 819 8.20 -32.79 26.93
CA VAL A 819 7.04 -33.33 27.63
C VAL A 819 7.51 -34.38 28.65
N HIS A 820 7.12 -34.19 29.90
CA HIS A 820 7.43 -35.15 30.94
C HIS A 820 6.65 -36.47 30.75
N ASP A 821 7.34 -37.62 30.92
CA ASP A 821 6.74 -38.94 30.76
C ASP A 821 5.49 -39.17 31.63
N LYS A 822 5.42 -38.50 32.79
CA LYS A 822 4.23 -38.50 33.64
C LYS A 822 2.99 -37.91 32.98
N GLN A 823 3.14 -36.92 32.12
CA GLN A 823 2.01 -36.29 31.41
C GLN A 823 1.49 -37.20 30.31
N LEU A 824 2.37 -37.77 29.49
CA LEU A 824 2.03 -38.75 28.46
C LEU A 824 1.35 -39.97 29.07
N LYS A 825 1.90 -40.51 30.17
CA LYS A 825 1.33 -41.62 30.91
C LYS A 825 -0.07 -41.29 31.41
N LYS A 826 -0.27 -40.16 32.07
CA LYS A 826 -1.55 -39.72 32.61
C LYS A 826 -2.62 -39.52 31.51
N ALA A 827 -2.25 -39.00 30.34
CA ALA A 827 -3.18 -38.83 29.23
C ALA A 827 -3.72 -40.18 28.71
N VAL A 828 -2.85 -41.16 28.54
CA VAL A 828 -3.23 -42.50 28.08
C VAL A 828 -4.02 -43.24 29.17
N GLU A 829 -3.62 -43.15 30.44
CA GLU A 829 -4.32 -43.81 31.56
C GLU A 829 -5.71 -43.21 31.82
N ASN A 830 -5.87 -41.91 31.65
CA ASN A 830 -7.20 -41.24 31.72
C ASN A 830 -8.14 -41.69 30.61
N SER A 831 -7.61 -42.19 29.49
CA SER A 831 -8.42 -42.76 28.41
C SER A 831 -8.76 -44.24 28.60
N GLY A 832 -8.42 -44.83 29.78
CA GLY A 832 -8.78 -46.18 30.16
C GLY A 832 -7.78 -47.26 29.75
N TYR A 833 -6.54 -46.87 29.31
CA TYR A 833 -5.51 -47.82 28.90
C TYR A 833 -4.32 -47.81 29.87
N LYS A 834 -3.58 -48.92 29.97
CA LYS A 834 -2.42 -49.04 30.88
C LYS A 834 -1.11 -48.85 30.15
N VAL A 835 -0.28 -47.87 30.55
CA VAL A 835 1.07 -47.65 30.00
C VAL A 835 2.04 -48.62 30.68
N ILE A 836 2.82 -49.35 29.85
CA ILE A 836 3.82 -50.30 30.31
C ILE A 836 5.19 -49.66 30.44
N SER A 837 5.61 -48.91 29.39
CA SER A 837 6.87 -48.21 29.34
C SER A 837 6.80 -47.05 28.34
N ILE A 838 7.63 -46.03 28.55
CA ILE A 838 7.85 -44.90 27.64
C ILE A 838 9.36 -44.86 27.35
N LYS A 839 9.70 -44.81 26.04
CA LYS A 839 11.09 -44.72 25.56
C LYS A 839 11.27 -43.51 24.67
#